data_0ba3af5de5c6e36f893ad36f8822e18a
#
_entry.id   0ba3af5de5c6e36f893ad36f8822e18a
#
_cell.length_a   1.000
_cell.length_b   1.000
_cell.length_c   1.000
_cell.angle_alpha   90.00
_cell.angle_beta   90.00
_cell.angle_gamma   90.00
#
_symmetry.space_group_name_H-M   'P 1'
#
loop_
_entity.id
_entity.type
_entity.pdbx_description
1 polymer ?
#
loop_
_entity_poly.entity_id
_entity_poly.type
_entity_poly.pdbx_seq_one_letter_code
_entity_poly.pdbx_strand_id
1 'polypeptide(L)'
;MKIYVNCNQPFPGMGTKACPFSTIQQAADAAMPGDEVLVAPGIYREDVHPLRGGSEENRIIYRAEAPGQSVITGAEVLSQWEECGCGIWKTVIPNDVLGEDNPFADLISGDWYYDDAAEPVHRADIYLDNRSLREVFTREALLAAEPSPYAWDTEFSRNVWMSERTETETTLYLHLLCGSPDGHLLEYSARRHCFYPMKTGIHSITLSGFVFCKAAPQWAPPTAYQEGMVGPHWAKGWVIEDCELYESKCVGISLGKYLQPNNENKWRRFGLKHGTQNERDAICQAQLEGWDRAHVGSHVIRRCNIHDCGQAGIAGHLGCVFSVIEDNHIHHINNKQELNGAEIGGIKLHAAIDTIIAHNHIHHCTRGLWLDWQAQGTRVTGNTFHHNQPLCGRKIRTQLSFGEDIFVEVSHGPTLIDHNLLLSPMAGRISTQGIAFAQNLIAGSFTFVGAGTNNAGLSRPDSVRYTPYHVPHQTAVAGFMSILHGDAQFWNNLFVQQPISEEYTAYINSIGKNQLCEMNLIVGTLPYQGFPTESEYLSQFTPERIAGDRGIYYSHLPVKAGGNVYLNGAQTADCDIGSVTVPAPVTFAVTENGLTTNLYDFLPAVDTKCVCSDVLGSAFEPEQRYEAPDGSPLTLDTDMCGQKHVLSPLPGPFAAPISELHF
;
A
#
# COMPACT_ATOMS: atom_id res chain seq x y z
N MET A 1 -6.38 -11.08 32.91
CA MET A 1 -5.22 -11.45 33.78
C MET A 1 -3.94 -10.91 33.14
N LYS A 2 -2.79 -10.86 33.86
CA LYS A 2 -1.49 -10.57 33.23
C LYS A 2 -0.68 -11.84 33.09
N ILE A 3 -0.18 -12.07 31.86
CA ILE A 3 0.70 -13.19 31.51
C ILE A 3 2.07 -12.58 31.15
N TYR A 4 3.13 -13.13 31.67
CA TYR A 4 4.50 -12.62 31.48
C TYR A 4 5.35 -13.55 30.64
N VAL A 5 6.12 -12.97 29.72
CA VAL A 5 7.04 -13.68 28.82
C VAL A 5 8.45 -13.07 28.93
N ASN A 6 9.47 -13.94 28.99
CA ASN A 6 10.87 -13.51 28.97
C ASN A 6 11.73 -14.61 28.32
N CYS A 7 12.32 -14.33 27.16
CA CYS A 7 13.15 -15.28 26.41
C CYS A 7 14.43 -15.71 27.15
N ASN A 8 14.87 -14.95 28.16
CA ASN A 8 16.01 -15.32 28.99
C ASN A 8 15.66 -16.29 30.14
N GLN A 9 14.40 -16.72 30.24
CA GLN A 9 13.97 -17.71 31.22
C GLN A 9 14.52 -19.09 30.85
N PRO A 10 15.35 -19.71 31.73
CA PRO A 10 16.05 -20.96 31.36
C PRO A 10 15.17 -22.22 31.34
N PHE A 11 13.96 -22.12 31.85
CA PHE A 11 12.99 -23.25 31.92
C PHE A 11 11.62 -22.82 31.44
N PRO A 12 10.78 -23.74 30.94
CA PRO A 12 9.38 -23.47 30.66
C PRO A 12 8.69 -22.88 31.89
N GLY A 13 8.20 -21.66 31.78
CA GLY A 13 7.58 -20.94 32.87
C GLY A 13 6.09 -21.29 33.04
N MET A 14 5.43 -20.53 33.93
CA MET A 14 4.00 -20.65 34.20
C MET A 14 3.23 -19.38 33.78
N GLY A 15 3.89 -18.44 33.12
CA GLY A 15 3.31 -17.16 32.70
C GLY A 15 3.08 -16.16 33.85
N THR A 16 3.59 -16.43 35.03
CA THR A 16 3.54 -15.48 36.16
C THR A 16 4.73 -14.54 36.14
N LYS A 17 4.64 -13.40 36.84
CA LYS A 17 5.76 -12.44 36.93
C LYS A 17 7.02 -13.07 37.54
N ALA A 18 6.86 -13.99 38.49
CA ALA A 18 7.98 -14.69 39.14
C ALA A 18 8.53 -15.86 38.31
N CYS A 19 7.74 -16.40 37.40
CA CYS A 19 8.08 -17.53 36.56
C CYS A 19 7.44 -17.33 35.15
N PRO A 20 7.95 -16.36 34.35
CA PRO A 20 7.39 -16.03 33.03
C PRO A 20 7.54 -17.19 32.05
N PHE A 21 6.70 -17.25 31.03
CA PHE A 21 6.92 -18.14 29.88
C PHE A 21 8.23 -17.77 29.17
N SER A 22 8.88 -18.74 28.54
CA SER A 22 10.10 -18.50 27.75
C SER A 22 9.81 -18.08 26.30
N THR A 23 8.59 -18.36 25.79
CA THR A 23 8.18 -18.05 24.42
C THR A 23 6.85 -17.30 24.40
N ILE A 24 6.66 -16.48 23.38
CA ILE A 24 5.38 -15.77 23.16
C ILE A 24 4.29 -16.78 22.76
N GLN A 25 4.65 -17.84 22.02
CA GLN A 25 3.70 -18.89 21.66
C GLN A 25 3.07 -19.56 22.90
N GLN A 26 3.85 -19.84 23.96
CA GLN A 26 3.30 -20.38 25.20
C GLN A 26 2.24 -19.45 25.84
N ALA A 27 2.50 -18.15 25.77
CA ALA A 27 1.54 -17.16 26.24
C ALA A 27 0.30 -17.08 25.34
N ALA A 28 0.46 -17.18 24.02
CA ALA A 28 -0.63 -17.19 23.05
C ALA A 28 -1.53 -18.42 23.20
N ASP A 29 -0.95 -19.58 23.56
CA ASP A 29 -1.69 -20.80 23.87
C ASP A 29 -2.50 -20.69 25.17
N ALA A 30 -2.00 -19.91 26.13
CA ALA A 30 -2.64 -19.74 27.45
C ALA A 30 -3.64 -18.58 27.49
N ALA A 31 -3.46 -17.54 26.68
CA ALA A 31 -4.23 -16.31 26.74
C ALA A 31 -5.72 -16.51 26.49
N MET A 32 -6.54 -15.84 27.30
CA MET A 32 -7.99 -15.82 27.24
C MET A 32 -8.50 -14.39 26.97
N PRO A 33 -9.73 -14.23 26.44
CA PRO A 33 -10.33 -12.90 26.28
C PRO A 33 -10.20 -12.03 27.54
N GLY A 34 -9.67 -10.81 27.39
CA GLY A 34 -9.41 -9.87 28.47
C GLY A 34 -8.04 -10.02 29.14
N ASP A 35 -7.18 -10.92 28.65
CA ASP A 35 -5.82 -11.05 29.17
C ASP A 35 -4.86 -10.07 28.49
N GLU A 36 -3.83 -9.65 29.25
CA GLU A 36 -2.69 -8.87 28.77
C GLU A 36 -1.41 -9.70 28.89
N VAL A 37 -0.78 -9.97 27.74
CA VAL A 37 0.53 -10.63 27.65
C VAL A 37 1.61 -9.56 27.62
N LEU A 38 2.46 -9.54 28.64
CA LEU A 38 3.58 -8.62 28.77
C LEU A 38 4.88 -9.32 28.39
N VAL A 39 5.55 -8.79 27.37
CA VAL A 39 6.74 -9.39 26.78
C VAL A 39 7.97 -8.57 27.15
N ALA A 40 8.89 -9.16 27.88
CA ALA A 40 10.13 -8.53 28.30
C ALA A 40 11.06 -8.23 27.09
N PRO A 41 11.98 -7.24 27.23
CA PRO A 41 13.00 -7.00 26.22
C PRO A 41 13.79 -8.26 25.85
N GLY A 42 14.00 -8.48 24.55
CA GLY A 42 14.75 -9.63 24.03
C GLY A 42 14.42 -9.95 22.59
N ILE A 43 15.12 -10.93 22.03
CA ILE A 43 14.92 -11.42 20.67
C ILE A 43 14.17 -12.76 20.73
N TYR A 44 12.97 -12.78 20.17
CA TYR A 44 12.09 -13.94 20.10
C TYR A 44 12.08 -14.46 18.66
N ARG A 45 12.77 -15.58 18.43
CA ARG A 45 12.84 -16.27 17.13
C ARG A 45 11.67 -17.22 17.00
N GLU A 46 10.50 -16.65 16.71
CA GLU A 46 9.22 -17.35 16.76
C GLU A 46 8.33 -17.01 15.57
N ASP A 47 7.45 -17.94 15.23
CA ASP A 47 6.25 -17.71 14.41
C ASP A 47 5.05 -17.91 15.34
N VAL A 48 4.44 -16.81 15.80
CA VAL A 48 3.41 -16.83 16.81
C VAL A 48 2.03 -17.00 16.19
N HIS A 49 1.35 -18.07 16.54
CA HIS A 49 0.01 -18.41 16.06
C HIS A 49 -1.02 -18.34 17.20
N PRO A 50 -1.68 -17.20 17.43
CA PRO A 50 -2.67 -17.11 18.49
C PRO A 50 -3.84 -18.05 18.23
N LEU A 51 -4.19 -18.85 19.25
CA LEU A 51 -5.29 -19.83 19.15
C LEU A 51 -6.66 -19.18 19.34
N ARG A 52 -6.71 -18.02 20.04
CA ARG A 52 -7.95 -17.34 20.45
C ARG A 52 -7.82 -15.85 20.22
N GLY A 53 -8.96 -15.24 19.99
CA GLY A 53 -9.13 -13.80 20.00
C GLY A 53 -9.97 -13.36 21.20
N GLY A 54 -10.23 -12.06 21.28
CA GLY A 54 -11.11 -11.45 22.26
C GLY A 54 -12.43 -10.96 21.67
N SER A 55 -13.09 -10.09 22.40
CA SER A 55 -14.17 -9.22 21.93
C SER A 55 -13.74 -7.76 22.00
N GLU A 56 -14.59 -6.85 21.57
CA GLU A 56 -14.30 -5.42 21.61
C GLU A 56 -14.04 -4.94 23.06
N GLU A 57 -14.83 -5.42 24.02
CA GLU A 57 -14.72 -5.09 25.44
C GLU A 57 -13.66 -5.93 26.18
N ASN A 58 -13.30 -7.09 25.64
CA ASN A 58 -12.39 -8.03 26.28
C ASN A 58 -11.32 -8.49 25.28
N ARG A 59 -10.50 -7.56 24.81
CA ARG A 59 -9.42 -7.82 23.87
C ARG A 59 -8.33 -8.69 24.49
N ILE A 60 -7.63 -9.47 23.68
CA ILE A 60 -6.33 -10.04 24.10
C ILE A 60 -5.26 -9.04 23.66
N ILE A 61 -4.46 -8.57 24.61
CA ILE A 61 -3.43 -7.56 24.37
C ILE A 61 -2.06 -8.21 24.51
N TYR A 62 -1.26 -8.15 23.48
CA TYR A 62 0.16 -8.47 23.51
C TYR A 62 0.92 -7.14 23.51
N ARG A 63 1.74 -6.91 24.51
CA ARG A 63 2.46 -5.65 24.71
C ARG A 63 3.92 -5.88 25.05
N ALA A 64 4.82 -5.20 24.37
CA ALA A 64 6.20 -5.09 24.80
C ALA A 64 6.27 -4.30 26.12
N GLU A 65 6.99 -4.80 27.14
CA GLU A 65 7.19 -4.09 28.42
C GLU A 65 7.96 -2.78 28.21
N ALA A 66 8.88 -2.76 27.25
CA ALA A 66 9.59 -1.58 26.79
C ALA A 66 9.42 -1.48 25.26
N PRO A 67 8.72 -0.45 24.76
CA PRO A 67 8.49 -0.30 23.33
C PRO A 67 9.78 -0.32 22.52
N GLY A 68 9.79 -1.05 21.41
CA GLY A 68 10.95 -1.22 20.51
C GLY A 68 12.05 -2.17 21.03
N GLN A 69 11.88 -2.80 22.21
CA GLN A 69 12.91 -3.68 22.75
C GLN A 69 12.54 -5.17 22.78
N SER A 70 11.30 -5.51 22.44
CA SER A 70 10.87 -6.89 22.26
C SER A 70 10.74 -7.18 20.76
N VAL A 71 11.71 -7.93 20.23
CA VAL A 71 11.86 -8.21 18.81
C VAL A 71 11.34 -9.61 18.51
N ILE A 72 10.33 -9.72 17.65
CA ILE A 72 9.85 -11.00 17.12
C ILE A 72 10.40 -11.11 15.69
N THR A 73 11.23 -12.13 15.44
CA THR A 73 11.91 -12.27 14.16
C THR A 73 11.66 -13.62 13.52
N GLY A 74 11.43 -13.60 12.20
CA GLY A 74 11.37 -14.81 11.37
C GLY A 74 12.73 -15.42 11.06
N ALA A 75 13.82 -14.76 11.44
CA ALA A 75 15.17 -15.20 11.08
C ALA A 75 15.86 -16.05 12.13
N GLU A 76 16.83 -16.85 11.68
CA GLU A 76 17.81 -17.58 12.48
C GLU A 76 19.23 -17.09 12.19
N VAL A 77 20.15 -17.27 13.16
CA VAL A 77 21.53 -16.85 13.05
C VAL A 77 22.32 -17.85 12.21
N LEU A 78 23.10 -17.34 11.27
CA LEU A 78 24.10 -18.10 10.53
C LEU A 78 25.43 -18.12 11.29
N SER A 79 26.05 -19.29 11.33
CA SER A 79 27.34 -19.50 11.96
C SER A 79 28.14 -20.51 11.15
N GLN A 80 29.43 -20.69 11.50
CA GLN A 80 30.32 -21.69 10.88
C GLN A 80 30.63 -21.41 9.40
N TRP A 81 31.37 -20.33 9.17
CA TRP A 81 31.75 -19.89 7.84
C TRP A 81 33.05 -20.57 7.36
N GLU A 82 33.10 -20.91 6.07
CA GLU A 82 34.27 -21.39 5.37
C GLU A 82 34.62 -20.46 4.20
N GLU A 83 35.83 -19.98 4.13
CA GLU A 83 36.29 -19.18 3.01
C GLU A 83 36.57 -20.07 1.77
N CYS A 84 35.93 -19.72 0.66
CA CYS A 84 36.07 -20.44 -0.63
C CYS A 84 37.08 -19.81 -1.59
N GLY A 85 37.77 -18.75 -1.16
CA GLY A 85 38.63 -17.91 -2.00
C GLY A 85 37.87 -16.82 -2.75
N CYS A 86 38.63 -15.87 -3.30
CA CYS A 86 38.09 -14.73 -4.04
C CYS A 86 37.05 -13.88 -3.25
N GLY A 87 37.13 -13.87 -1.92
CA GLY A 87 36.18 -13.11 -1.07
C GLY A 87 34.82 -13.80 -0.89
N ILE A 88 34.69 -15.06 -1.33
CA ILE A 88 33.46 -15.83 -1.18
C ILE A 88 33.50 -16.63 0.11
N TRP A 89 32.42 -16.54 0.88
CA TRP A 89 32.17 -17.29 2.10
C TRP A 89 31.03 -18.27 1.90
N LYS A 90 31.07 -19.43 2.50
CA LYS A 90 29.96 -20.38 2.49
C LYS A 90 29.60 -20.87 3.88
N THR A 91 28.33 -21.25 4.04
CA THR A 91 27.81 -22.01 5.17
C THR A 91 26.80 -23.03 4.68
N VAL A 92 26.56 -24.08 5.46
CA VAL A 92 25.60 -25.15 5.10
C VAL A 92 24.54 -25.25 6.16
N ILE A 93 23.28 -25.30 5.73
CA ILE A 93 22.10 -25.52 6.58
C ILE A 93 21.52 -26.89 6.23
N PRO A 94 21.43 -27.84 7.17
CA PRO A 94 20.69 -29.07 6.96
C PRO A 94 19.21 -28.80 6.68
N ASN A 95 18.62 -29.44 5.68
CA ASN A 95 17.23 -29.17 5.26
C ASN A 95 16.22 -29.59 6.33
N ASP A 96 16.55 -30.52 7.22
CA ASP A 96 15.70 -30.91 8.34
C ASP A 96 15.51 -29.79 9.39
N VAL A 97 16.49 -28.87 9.51
CA VAL A 97 16.37 -27.67 10.34
C VAL A 97 15.37 -26.67 9.75
N LEU A 98 15.26 -26.62 8.43
CA LEU A 98 14.32 -25.74 7.72
C LEU A 98 12.90 -26.30 7.67
N GLY A 99 12.75 -27.61 7.87
CA GLY A 99 11.45 -28.29 7.87
C GLY A 99 10.77 -28.37 6.50
N GLU A 100 9.46 -28.59 6.52
CA GLU A 100 8.67 -28.70 5.29
C GLU A 100 8.49 -27.36 4.56
N ASP A 101 8.49 -26.26 5.29
CA ASP A 101 8.35 -24.89 4.75
C ASP A 101 9.72 -24.23 4.48
N ASN A 102 10.60 -24.95 3.78
CA ASN A 102 11.94 -24.45 3.45
C ASN A 102 11.88 -23.25 2.49
N PRO A 103 12.22 -22.03 2.93
CA PRO A 103 12.13 -20.83 2.08
C PRO A 103 13.16 -20.81 0.93
N PHE A 104 14.24 -21.58 1.01
CA PHE A 104 15.22 -21.75 -0.08
C PHE A 104 14.77 -22.76 -1.13
N ALA A 105 13.69 -23.50 -0.88
CA ALA A 105 13.08 -24.43 -1.84
C ALA A 105 11.87 -23.81 -2.55
N ASP A 106 11.36 -22.72 -2.03
CA ASP A 106 10.12 -22.08 -2.47
C ASP A 106 10.43 -20.78 -3.23
N LEU A 107 9.87 -20.65 -4.42
CA LEU A 107 10.05 -19.47 -5.26
C LEU A 107 8.88 -18.51 -5.09
N ILE A 108 9.17 -17.23 -5.16
CA ILE A 108 8.14 -16.19 -5.23
C ILE A 108 7.30 -16.41 -6.49
N SER A 109 6.00 -16.55 -6.33
CA SER A 109 5.08 -16.82 -7.43
C SER A 109 3.65 -16.44 -7.08
N GLY A 110 2.85 -16.14 -8.08
CA GLY A 110 1.43 -15.85 -7.91
C GLY A 110 0.86 -15.01 -9.05
N ASP A 111 -0.41 -14.67 -8.95
CA ASP A 111 -1.03 -13.79 -9.93
C ASP A 111 -0.40 -12.40 -9.88
N TRP A 112 -0.22 -11.82 -11.08
CA TRP A 112 0.43 -10.51 -11.28
C TRP A 112 1.87 -10.38 -10.76
N TYR A 113 2.51 -11.49 -10.35
CA TYR A 113 3.95 -11.57 -10.26
C TYR A 113 4.53 -11.87 -11.64
N TYR A 114 5.49 -11.07 -12.07
CA TYR A 114 6.10 -11.21 -13.38
C TYR A 114 7.46 -11.87 -13.25
N ASP A 115 7.44 -13.16 -13.40
CA ASP A 115 8.63 -13.98 -13.49
C ASP A 115 9.30 -13.73 -14.85
N ASP A 116 10.42 -13.05 -14.87
CA ASP A 116 11.34 -13.14 -15.97
C ASP A 116 12.11 -14.44 -15.77
N ALA A 117 11.74 -15.48 -16.47
CA ALA A 117 12.21 -16.87 -16.34
C ALA A 117 13.75 -17.08 -16.21
N ALA A 118 14.54 -16.02 -16.27
CA ALA A 118 15.98 -16.00 -16.09
C ALA A 118 16.45 -15.80 -14.64
N GLU A 119 15.58 -15.28 -13.74
CA GLU A 119 15.98 -14.92 -12.37
C GLU A 119 14.87 -15.29 -11.36
N PRO A 120 14.73 -16.58 -11.01
CA PRO A 120 13.72 -17.04 -10.09
C PRO A 120 14.08 -16.64 -8.64
N VAL A 121 13.38 -15.68 -8.07
CA VAL A 121 13.61 -15.18 -6.70
C VAL A 121 13.09 -16.20 -5.70
N HIS A 122 13.93 -16.59 -4.74
CA HIS A 122 13.52 -17.44 -3.63
C HIS A 122 12.73 -16.64 -2.57
N ARG A 123 11.87 -17.33 -1.84
CA ARG A 123 11.16 -16.76 -0.70
C ARG A 123 12.11 -16.41 0.45
N ALA A 124 13.25 -17.07 0.53
CA ALA A 124 14.32 -16.78 1.49
C ALA A 124 14.98 -15.42 1.28
N ASP A 125 15.52 -14.88 2.37
CA ASP A 125 16.48 -13.79 2.38
C ASP A 125 17.63 -14.06 3.35
N ILE A 126 18.77 -13.42 3.09
CA ILE A 126 19.93 -13.37 3.98
C ILE A 126 20.11 -11.93 4.46
N TYR A 127 20.43 -11.75 5.73
CA TYR A 127 20.56 -10.43 6.34
C TYR A 127 21.98 -10.24 6.90
N LEU A 128 22.56 -9.09 6.63
CA LEU A 128 23.81 -8.59 7.21
C LEU A 128 23.49 -7.38 8.09
N ASP A 129 23.73 -7.48 9.38
CA ASP A 129 23.48 -6.40 10.35
C ASP A 129 22.06 -5.78 10.20
N ASN A 130 21.06 -6.65 10.11
CA ASN A 130 19.62 -6.36 9.96
C ASN A 130 19.16 -5.91 8.57
N ARG A 131 20.00 -5.88 7.53
CA ARG A 131 19.63 -5.50 6.16
C ARG A 131 19.71 -6.69 5.22
N SER A 132 18.72 -6.89 4.38
CA SER A 132 18.70 -7.99 3.41
C SER A 132 19.70 -7.80 2.28
N LEU A 133 20.43 -8.86 1.97
CA LEU A 133 21.36 -8.93 0.84
C LEU A 133 20.60 -9.20 -0.46
N ARG A 134 21.19 -8.82 -1.59
CA ARG A 134 20.63 -9.12 -2.91
C ARG A 134 20.92 -10.55 -3.33
N GLU A 135 19.90 -11.27 -3.78
CA GLU A 135 20.07 -12.60 -4.38
C GLU A 135 20.69 -12.52 -5.78
N VAL A 136 21.60 -13.43 -6.09
CA VAL A 136 22.14 -13.65 -7.44
C VAL A 136 22.08 -15.14 -7.79
N PHE A 137 22.03 -15.47 -9.08
CA PHE A 137 21.66 -16.82 -9.54
C PHE A 137 22.79 -17.57 -10.23
N THR A 138 23.96 -16.95 -10.36
CA THR A 138 25.14 -17.59 -10.96
C THR A 138 26.39 -17.28 -10.15
N ARG A 139 27.37 -18.17 -10.24
CA ARG A 139 28.70 -17.97 -9.59
C ARG A 139 29.45 -16.76 -10.15
N GLU A 140 29.26 -16.47 -11.44
CA GLU A 140 29.83 -15.29 -12.09
C GLU A 140 29.26 -14.00 -11.48
N ALA A 141 27.95 -13.92 -11.28
CA ALA A 141 27.30 -12.77 -10.65
C ALA A 141 27.71 -12.62 -9.17
N LEU A 142 27.84 -13.74 -8.45
CA LEU A 142 28.35 -13.75 -7.07
C LEU A 142 29.77 -13.20 -6.96
N LEU A 143 30.68 -13.62 -7.87
CA LEU A 143 32.06 -13.15 -7.91
C LEU A 143 32.15 -11.68 -8.32
N ALA A 144 31.38 -11.27 -9.31
CA ALA A 144 31.39 -9.90 -9.82
C ALA A 144 30.82 -8.89 -8.80
N ALA A 145 29.80 -9.27 -8.02
CA ALA A 145 29.15 -8.45 -7.02
C ALA A 145 28.86 -7.03 -7.55
N GLU A 146 28.36 -6.95 -8.80
CA GLU A 146 28.05 -5.68 -9.44
C GLU A 146 26.89 -4.98 -8.73
N PRO A 147 26.93 -3.65 -8.60
CA PRO A 147 25.84 -2.92 -7.98
C PRO A 147 24.55 -3.06 -8.79
N SER A 148 23.41 -3.19 -8.12
CA SER A 148 22.12 -3.11 -8.78
C SER A 148 21.72 -1.66 -8.95
N PRO A 149 21.55 -1.15 -10.17
CA PRO A 149 21.10 0.21 -10.39
C PRO A 149 19.64 0.42 -9.98
N TYR A 150 18.94 -0.64 -9.59
CA TYR A 150 17.52 -0.62 -9.24
C TYR A 150 17.27 -0.59 -7.72
N ALA A 151 18.27 -0.94 -6.91
CA ALA A 151 18.15 -0.89 -5.46
C ALA A 151 18.21 0.57 -4.96
N TRP A 152 17.43 0.90 -3.93
CA TRP A 152 17.49 2.21 -3.29
C TRP A 152 18.90 2.53 -2.75
N ASP A 153 19.59 1.54 -2.19
CA ASP A 153 20.99 1.62 -1.83
C ASP A 153 21.84 0.78 -2.81
N THR A 154 22.27 1.45 -3.86
CA THR A 154 23.04 0.85 -4.96
C THR A 154 24.34 0.24 -4.48
N GLU A 155 25.07 0.91 -3.56
CA GLU A 155 26.36 0.38 -3.07
C GLU A 155 26.14 -0.82 -2.15
N PHE A 156 25.18 -0.79 -1.25
CA PHE A 156 24.86 -1.93 -0.40
C PHE A 156 24.41 -3.16 -1.19
N SER A 157 23.78 -2.95 -2.36
CA SER A 157 23.32 -4.05 -3.24
C SER A 157 24.46 -4.95 -3.79
N ARG A 158 25.71 -4.55 -3.60
CA ARG A 158 26.90 -5.36 -3.89
C ARG A 158 27.16 -6.45 -2.84
N ASN A 159 26.52 -6.38 -1.68
CA ASN A 159 26.46 -7.52 -0.78
C ASN A 159 25.46 -8.53 -1.36
N VAL A 160 25.98 -9.65 -1.85
CA VAL A 160 25.18 -10.63 -2.60
C VAL A 160 25.26 -12.02 -2.02
N TRP A 161 24.23 -12.81 -2.24
CA TRP A 161 24.16 -14.20 -1.85
C TRP A 161 23.60 -15.08 -2.96
N MET A 162 23.93 -16.37 -2.88
CA MET A 162 23.42 -17.42 -3.76
C MET A 162 23.24 -18.70 -2.94
N SER A 163 22.26 -19.53 -3.29
CA SER A 163 22.07 -20.84 -2.69
C SER A 163 22.22 -21.97 -3.70
N GLU A 164 22.74 -23.10 -3.23
CA GLU A 164 22.69 -24.39 -3.91
C GLU A 164 22.06 -25.42 -2.99
N ARG A 165 21.04 -26.12 -3.46
CA ARG A 165 20.27 -27.07 -2.64
C ARG A 165 20.39 -28.49 -3.17
N THR A 166 20.60 -29.43 -2.24
CA THR A 166 20.48 -30.88 -2.44
C THR A 166 19.23 -31.40 -1.73
N GLU A 167 19.04 -32.72 -1.69
CA GLU A 167 17.96 -33.34 -0.92
C GLU A 167 18.12 -33.15 0.59
N THR A 168 19.34 -33.05 1.09
CA THR A 168 19.66 -33.06 2.53
C THR A 168 20.14 -31.73 3.07
N GLU A 169 20.64 -30.85 2.23
CA GLU A 169 21.27 -29.60 2.68
C GLU A 169 21.11 -28.45 1.68
N THR A 170 21.14 -27.24 2.23
CA THR A 170 21.19 -25.96 1.51
C THR A 170 22.52 -25.30 1.80
N THR A 171 23.35 -25.11 0.78
CA THR A 171 24.60 -24.37 0.86
C THR A 171 24.37 -22.93 0.45
N LEU A 172 24.76 -21.99 1.31
CA LEU A 172 24.72 -20.55 1.05
C LEU A 172 26.12 -20.04 0.73
N TYR A 173 26.23 -19.23 -0.31
CA TYR A 173 27.42 -18.51 -0.71
C TYR A 173 27.20 -17.01 -0.61
N LEU A 174 28.16 -16.30 -0.03
CA LEU A 174 28.09 -14.85 0.18
C LEU A 174 29.31 -14.14 -0.36
N HIS A 175 29.10 -12.99 -0.95
CA HIS A 175 30.13 -12.01 -1.22
C HIS A 175 29.78 -10.72 -0.49
N LEU A 176 30.61 -10.32 0.48
CA LEU A 176 30.35 -9.21 1.39
C LEU A 176 31.35 -8.09 1.16
N LEU A 177 30.89 -6.85 1.10
CA LEU A 177 31.75 -5.66 1.00
C LEU A 177 32.67 -5.48 2.19
N CYS A 178 32.28 -5.93 3.38
CA CYS A 178 33.13 -5.95 4.56
C CYS A 178 34.24 -7.01 4.50
N GLY A 179 34.21 -7.90 3.51
CA GLY A 179 35.25 -8.90 3.22
C GLY A 179 35.18 -10.18 4.05
N SER A 180 34.63 -10.15 5.27
CA SER A 180 34.50 -11.33 6.15
C SER A 180 33.16 -11.27 6.90
N PRO A 181 32.53 -12.43 7.17
CA PRO A 181 31.37 -12.49 8.09
C PRO A 181 31.77 -12.28 9.57
N ASP A 182 33.06 -12.30 9.90
CA ASP A 182 33.53 -12.17 11.28
C ASP A 182 33.20 -10.81 11.88
N GLY A 183 32.56 -10.81 13.05
CA GLY A 183 32.17 -9.59 13.75
C GLY A 183 30.86 -8.99 13.28
N HIS A 184 30.20 -9.58 12.30
CA HIS A 184 28.90 -9.19 11.79
C HIS A 184 27.79 -10.16 12.20
N LEU A 185 26.57 -9.66 12.35
CA LEU A 185 25.38 -10.49 12.53
C LEU A 185 24.84 -10.91 11.17
N LEU A 186 24.98 -12.19 10.87
CA LEU A 186 24.40 -12.79 9.68
C LEU A 186 23.23 -13.69 10.07
N GLU A 187 22.11 -13.51 9.40
CA GLU A 187 20.87 -14.23 9.64
C GLU A 187 20.23 -14.66 8.33
N TYR A 188 19.32 -15.63 8.39
CA TYR A 188 18.52 -16.06 7.24
C TYR A 188 17.06 -16.19 7.62
N SER A 189 16.16 -15.96 6.69
CA SER A 189 14.72 -16.21 6.88
C SER A 189 14.45 -17.68 7.12
N ALA A 190 13.86 -18.00 8.26
CA ALA A 190 13.51 -19.38 8.62
C ALA A 190 11.99 -19.58 8.78
N ARG A 191 11.24 -18.48 8.92
CA ARG A 191 9.80 -18.53 9.22
C ARG A 191 9.01 -17.64 8.26
N ARG A 192 7.79 -18.06 8.01
CA ARG A 192 6.87 -17.37 7.11
C ARG A 192 6.30 -16.10 7.74
N HIS A 193 6.02 -16.12 9.03
CA HIS A 193 5.42 -15.02 9.76
C HIS A 193 6.19 -14.71 11.06
N CYS A 194 5.85 -13.58 11.69
CA CYS A 194 6.21 -13.28 13.06
C CYS A 194 5.00 -13.43 13.99
N PHE A 195 3.82 -12.93 13.57
CA PHE A 195 2.59 -13.04 14.35
C PHE A 195 1.37 -13.14 13.44
N TYR A 196 0.88 -14.35 13.22
CA TYR A 196 -0.19 -14.60 12.25
C TYR A 196 -1.06 -15.78 12.66
N PRO A 197 -2.40 -15.64 12.78
CA PRO A 197 -3.27 -16.75 13.16
C PRO A 197 -3.46 -17.74 12.00
N MET A 198 -3.33 -19.02 12.28
CA MET A 198 -3.55 -20.09 11.30
C MET A 198 -5.03 -20.33 11.01
N LYS A 199 -5.91 -19.77 11.84
CA LYS A 199 -7.37 -19.91 11.69
C LYS A 199 -8.01 -18.55 11.47
N THR A 200 -9.09 -18.53 10.72
CA THR A 200 -9.97 -17.36 10.58
C THR A 200 -10.78 -17.11 11.86
N GLY A 201 -11.30 -15.90 12.03
CA GLY A 201 -12.18 -15.57 13.17
C GLY A 201 -11.45 -15.33 14.50
N ILE A 202 -10.14 -15.11 14.49
CA ILE A 202 -9.38 -14.73 15.70
C ILE A 202 -9.48 -13.21 15.86
N HIS A 203 -10.57 -12.75 16.48
CA HIS A 203 -10.95 -11.34 16.57
C HIS A 203 -10.22 -10.59 17.68
N SER A 204 -10.24 -9.26 17.61
CA SER A 204 -9.96 -8.32 18.72
C SER A 204 -8.65 -8.60 19.48
N ILE A 205 -7.56 -8.74 18.74
CA ILE A 205 -6.19 -8.75 19.27
C ILE A 205 -5.60 -7.34 19.19
N THR A 206 -4.80 -6.97 20.17
CA THR A 206 -3.94 -5.77 20.13
C THR A 206 -2.48 -6.19 20.19
N LEU A 207 -1.67 -5.70 19.26
CA LEU A 207 -0.21 -5.78 19.26
C LEU A 207 0.35 -4.38 19.50
N SER A 208 1.16 -4.19 20.52
CA SER A 208 1.63 -2.85 20.91
C SER A 208 3.10 -2.84 21.31
N GLY A 209 3.90 -1.98 20.66
CA GLY A 209 5.28 -1.68 21.02
C GLY A 209 6.32 -2.70 20.60
N PHE A 210 6.02 -3.63 19.71
CA PHE A 210 6.94 -4.66 19.21
C PHE A 210 7.78 -4.18 18.03
N VAL A 211 8.90 -4.88 17.83
CA VAL A 211 9.60 -4.92 16.54
C VAL A 211 9.32 -6.28 15.89
N PHE A 212 8.84 -6.27 14.65
CA PHE A 212 8.64 -7.46 13.81
C PHE A 212 9.56 -7.39 12.61
N CYS A 213 10.31 -8.46 12.33
CA CYS A 213 11.26 -8.40 11.22
C CYS A 213 11.62 -9.75 10.60
N LYS A 214 12.12 -9.69 9.36
CA LYS A 214 12.87 -10.78 8.68
C LYS A 214 12.06 -12.06 8.51
N ALA A 215 10.76 -11.93 8.25
CA ALA A 215 9.92 -13.06 7.87
C ALA A 215 9.83 -13.19 6.35
N ALA A 216 9.51 -14.40 5.90
CA ALA A 216 9.47 -14.77 4.51
C ALA A 216 8.06 -15.21 4.05
N PRO A 217 7.03 -14.33 4.08
CA PRO A 217 5.74 -14.63 3.49
C PRO A 217 5.84 -14.73 1.98
N GLN A 218 4.91 -15.45 1.35
CA GLN A 218 4.82 -15.56 -0.10
C GLN A 218 4.21 -14.31 -0.71
N TRP A 219 4.35 -14.15 -2.04
CA TRP A 219 3.65 -13.14 -2.82
C TRP A 219 2.14 -13.18 -2.55
N ALA A 220 1.57 -12.04 -2.27
CA ALA A 220 0.22 -11.91 -1.74
C ALA A 220 -0.73 -11.17 -2.70
N PRO A 221 -1.13 -11.77 -3.84
CA PRO A 221 -2.12 -11.19 -4.73
C PRO A 221 -3.53 -11.32 -4.15
N PRO A 222 -4.51 -10.51 -4.62
CA PRO A 222 -5.89 -10.58 -4.13
C PRO A 222 -6.60 -11.89 -4.46
N THR A 223 -6.08 -12.68 -5.41
CA THR A 223 -6.67 -13.95 -5.83
C THR A 223 -6.21 -15.15 -5.02
N ALA A 224 -5.18 -15.00 -4.19
CA ALA A 224 -4.66 -16.06 -3.33
C ALA A 224 -4.93 -15.78 -1.85
N TYR A 225 -4.56 -16.73 -1.00
CA TYR A 225 -4.39 -16.48 0.41
C TYR A 225 -3.37 -15.37 0.61
N GLN A 226 -3.83 -14.26 1.20
CA GLN A 226 -3.04 -13.04 1.30
C GLN A 226 -2.40 -12.97 2.67
N GLU A 227 -1.20 -13.54 2.80
CA GLU A 227 -0.44 -13.54 4.04
C GLU A 227 0.48 -12.32 4.16
N GLY A 228 0.93 -12.03 5.37
CA GLY A 228 1.94 -11.03 5.67
C GLY A 228 2.81 -11.47 6.84
N MET A 229 3.86 -10.73 7.14
CA MET A 229 4.69 -10.96 8.31
C MET A 229 3.85 -10.90 9.60
N VAL A 230 2.88 -9.99 9.65
CA VAL A 230 1.91 -9.79 10.73
C VAL A 230 0.52 -9.58 10.14
N GLY A 231 -0.52 -10.03 10.83
CA GLY A 231 -1.88 -9.67 10.44
C GLY A 231 -2.99 -10.55 10.99
N PRO A 232 -4.24 -10.10 10.84
CA PRO A 232 -5.42 -10.75 11.38
C PRO A 232 -5.87 -12.01 10.62
N HIS A 233 -5.31 -12.29 9.44
CA HIS A 233 -5.80 -13.29 8.49
C HIS A 233 -7.21 -12.92 7.98
N TRP A 234 -8.27 -13.44 8.55
CA TRP A 234 -9.66 -13.13 8.28
C TRP A 234 -10.40 -13.00 9.60
N ALA A 235 -10.45 -11.78 10.11
CA ALA A 235 -10.98 -11.47 11.44
C ALA A 235 -11.47 -10.02 11.52
N LYS A 236 -11.93 -9.62 12.70
CA LYS A 236 -12.41 -8.29 13.00
C LYS A 236 -11.62 -7.63 14.13
N GLY A 237 -11.43 -6.32 14.01
CA GLY A 237 -11.12 -5.45 15.14
C GLY A 237 -9.71 -5.62 15.73
N TRP A 238 -8.70 -5.97 14.94
CA TRP A 238 -7.32 -5.94 15.40
C TRP A 238 -6.81 -4.50 15.54
N VAL A 239 -5.91 -4.28 16.51
CA VAL A 239 -5.15 -3.05 16.68
C VAL A 239 -3.67 -3.40 16.62
N ILE A 240 -2.92 -2.76 15.71
CA ILE A 240 -1.47 -2.84 15.62
C ILE A 240 -0.96 -1.41 15.80
N GLU A 241 -0.25 -1.16 16.89
CA GLU A 241 0.12 0.20 17.27
C GLU A 241 1.52 0.29 17.88
N ASP A 242 2.18 1.44 17.64
CA ASP A 242 3.49 1.76 18.24
C ASP A 242 4.55 0.69 17.92
N CYS A 243 4.44 0.02 16.75
CA CYS A 243 5.31 -1.07 16.31
C CYS A 243 6.28 -0.62 15.22
N GLU A 244 7.42 -1.30 15.12
CA GLU A 244 8.32 -1.24 13.97
C GLU A 244 8.22 -2.55 13.20
N LEU A 245 8.11 -2.47 11.86
CA LEU A 245 8.00 -3.64 10.99
C LEU A 245 8.95 -3.46 9.80
N TYR A 246 9.91 -4.37 9.63
CA TYR A 246 10.85 -4.25 8.53
C TYR A 246 11.37 -5.59 8.00
N GLU A 247 11.91 -5.55 6.77
CA GLU A 247 12.51 -6.70 6.10
C GLU A 247 11.56 -7.91 6.01
N SER A 248 10.29 -7.64 5.65
CA SER A 248 9.41 -8.70 5.18
C SER A 248 9.73 -9.02 3.72
N LYS A 249 9.87 -10.29 3.36
CA LYS A 249 10.12 -10.68 1.97
C LYS A 249 9.04 -10.15 1.01
N CYS A 250 7.79 -10.19 1.45
CA CYS A 250 6.67 -9.63 0.67
C CYS A 250 5.91 -8.57 1.48
N VAL A 251 4.85 -8.94 2.17
CA VAL A 251 3.97 -7.98 2.85
C VAL A 251 4.33 -7.84 4.32
N GLY A 252 4.45 -6.60 4.81
CA GLY A 252 4.65 -6.31 6.23
C GLY A 252 3.40 -6.65 7.06
N ILE A 253 2.32 -5.89 6.88
CA ILE A 253 1.02 -6.14 7.53
C ILE A 253 -0.01 -6.55 6.47
N SER A 254 -0.60 -7.73 6.59
CA SER A 254 -1.75 -8.13 5.80
C SER A 254 -3.04 -8.00 6.61
N LEU A 255 -4.00 -7.21 6.12
CA LEU A 255 -5.36 -7.12 6.68
C LEU A 255 -6.25 -8.28 6.22
N GLY A 256 -5.70 -9.14 5.39
CA GLY A 256 -6.21 -10.46 5.10
C GLY A 256 -7.21 -10.58 3.98
N LYS A 257 -7.36 -11.82 3.60
CA LYS A 257 -8.42 -12.36 2.75
C LYS A 257 -8.83 -13.70 3.35
N TYR A 258 -10.11 -14.06 3.28
CA TYR A 258 -10.53 -15.38 3.70
C TYR A 258 -9.91 -16.47 2.82
N LEU A 259 -9.65 -17.62 3.41
CA LEU A 259 -9.17 -18.79 2.66
C LEU A 259 -10.32 -19.36 1.82
N GLN A 260 -10.37 -18.96 0.57
CA GLN A 260 -11.38 -19.42 -0.37
C GLN A 260 -11.15 -20.91 -0.69
N PRO A 261 -12.12 -21.81 -0.46
CA PRO A 261 -11.95 -23.21 -0.77
C PRO A 261 -11.57 -23.44 -2.24
N ASN A 262 -10.53 -24.23 -2.46
CA ASN A 262 -10.01 -24.54 -3.79
C ASN A 262 -9.47 -23.33 -4.60
N ASN A 263 -9.23 -22.21 -3.96
CA ASN A 263 -8.60 -21.07 -4.61
C ASN A 263 -7.07 -21.12 -4.44
N GLU A 264 -6.42 -21.81 -5.33
CA GLU A 264 -4.97 -21.93 -5.43
C GLU A 264 -4.45 -21.31 -6.73
N ASN A 265 -5.13 -20.32 -7.28
CA ASN A 265 -4.80 -19.73 -8.58
C ASN A 265 -4.77 -20.74 -9.76
N LYS A 266 -5.33 -21.93 -9.57
CA LYS A 266 -5.24 -23.03 -10.54
C LYS A 266 -5.83 -22.66 -11.90
N TRP A 267 -6.90 -21.88 -11.91
CA TRP A 267 -7.57 -21.47 -13.15
C TRP A 267 -6.72 -20.52 -13.95
N ARG A 268 -6.05 -19.56 -13.31
CA ARG A 268 -5.11 -18.67 -13.98
C ARG A 268 -3.86 -19.41 -14.43
N ARG A 269 -3.26 -20.20 -13.57
CA ARG A 269 -2.08 -21.01 -13.87
C ARG A 269 -2.26 -21.84 -15.16
N PHE A 270 -3.45 -22.37 -15.38
CA PHE A 270 -3.77 -23.13 -16.58
C PHE A 270 -4.41 -22.28 -17.71
N GLY A 271 -4.52 -20.96 -17.54
CA GLY A 271 -5.12 -20.07 -18.52
C GLY A 271 -6.63 -20.27 -18.72
N LEU A 272 -7.31 -20.92 -17.80
CA LEU A 272 -8.75 -21.24 -17.90
C LEU A 272 -9.65 -20.11 -17.40
N LYS A 273 -9.14 -19.23 -16.55
CA LYS A 273 -9.89 -18.09 -15.98
C LYS A 273 -8.94 -16.93 -15.71
N HIS A 274 -9.35 -15.72 -16.05
CA HIS A 274 -8.56 -14.53 -15.81
C HIS A 274 -8.60 -14.14 -14.33
N GLY A 275 -7.51 -13.56 -13.79
CA GLY A 275 -7.42 -13.12 -12.39
C GLY A 275 -8.57 -12.21 -11.96
N THR A 276 -8.98 -11.26 -12.80
CA THR A 276 -10.11 -10.37 -12.52
C THR A 276 -11.46 -11.10 -12.43
N GLN A 277 -11.63 -12.22 -13.11
CA GLN A 277 -12.82 -13.06 -12.95
C GLN A 277 -12.76 -13.84 -11.63
N ASN A 278 -11.58 -14.34 -11.26
CA ASN A 278 -11.37 -15.02 -9.98
C ASN A 278 -11.64 -14.09 -8.80
N GLU A 279 -11.23 -12.82 -8.90
CA GLU A 279 -11.49 -11.82 -7.87
C GLU A 279 -12.98 -11.57 -7.68
N ARG A 280 -13.75 -11.39 -8.77
CA ARG A 280 -15.22 -11.20 -8.68
C ARG A 280 -15.91 -12.42 -8.10
N ASP A 281 -15.46 -13.62 -8.45
CA ASP A 281 -15.96 -14.85 -7.83
C ASP A 281 -15.65 -14.87 -6.32
N ALA A 282 -14.46 -14.41 -5.91
CA ALA A 282 -14.08 -14.31 -4.51
C ALA A 282 -15.01 -13.37 -3.74
N ILE A 283 -15.39 -12.23 -4.32
CA ILE A 283 -16.31 -11.28 -3.71
C ILE A 283 -17.71 -11.90 -3.54
N CYS A 284 -18.24 -12.50 -4.59
CA CYS A 284 -19.54 -13.18 -4.54
C CYS A 284 -19.52 -14.32 -3.51
N GLN A 285 -18.43 -15.08 -3.44
CA GLN A 285 -18.24 -16.13 -2.46
C GLN A 285 -18.20 -15.57 -1.03
N ALA A 286 -17.46 -14.46 -0.81
CA ALA A 286 -17.37 -13.80 0.49
C ALA A 286 -18.74 -13.35 1.03
N GLN A 287 -19.65 -12.91 0.14
CA GLN A 287 -21.03 -12.59 0.53
C GLN A 287 -21.75 -13.79 1.17
N LEU A 288 -21.52 -15.00 0.67
CA LEU A 288 -22.11 -16.23 1.21
C LEU A 288 -21.43 -16.68 2.49
N GLU A 289 -20.17 -16.32 2.70
CA GLU A 289 -19.33 -16.71 3.85
C GLU A 289 -19.42 -15.71 5.02
N GLY A 290 -20.26 -14.68 4.93
CA GLY A 290 -20.44 -13.70 5.99
C GLY A 290 -19.42 -12.56 5.97
N TRP A 291 -19.12 -12.00 4.80
CA TRP A 291 -18.34 -10.78 4.68
C TRP A 291 -19.21 -9.57 5.03
N ASP A 292 -19.14 -9.16 6.27
CA ASP A 292 -19.89 -8.02 6.81
C ASP A 292 -19.18 -7.36 8.01
N ARG A 293 -19.69 -6.22 8.45
CA ARG A 293 -19.12 -5.43 9.57
C ARG A 293 -19.13 -6.18 10.92
N ALA A 294 -19.97 -7.19 11.09
CA ALA A 294 -20.01 -7.98 12.33
C ALA A 294 -18.84 -8.96 12.42
N HIS A 295 -18.36 -9.43 11.29
CA HIS A 295 -17.40 -10.55 11.24
C HIS A 295 -16.00 -10.16 10.79
N VAL A 296 -15.82 -9.10 9.95
CA VAL A 296 -14.54 -8.81 9.29
C VAL A 296 -14.24 -7.31 9.29
N GLY A 297 -12.95 -6.98 9.25
CA GLY A 297 -12.48 -5.61 9.11
C GLY A 297 -12.45 -4.83 10.41
N SER A 298 -12.64 -3.53 10.35
CA SER A 298 -12.57 -2.60 11.50
C SER A 298 -11.23 -2.69 12.24
N HIS A 299 -10.15 -2.87 11.50
CA HIS A 299 -8.80 -2.88 12.03
C HIS A 299 -8.27 -1.46 12.23
N VAL A 300 -7.36 -1.27 13.19
CA VAL A 300 -6.66 -0.02 13.42
C VAL A 300 -5.16 -0.28 13.33
N ILE A 301 -4.49 0.36 12.38
CA ILE A 301 -3.03 0.33 12.23
C ILE A 301 -2.54 1.76 12.46
N ARG A 302 -1.78 1.99 13.53
CA ARG A 302 -1.39 3.36 13.86
C ARG A 302 -0.05 3.49 14.55
N ARG A 303 0.62 4.62 14.29
CA ARG A 303 1.92 4.99 14.88
C ARG A 303 2.97 3.89 14.71
N CYS A 304 2.91 3.21 13.55
CA CYS A 304 3.89 2.19 13.18
C CYS A 304 4.92 2.76 12.22
N ASN A 305 6.17 2.30 12.36
CA ASN A 305 7.21 2.49 11.36
C ASN A 305 7.32 1.21 10.51
N ILE A 306 7.00 1.30 9.22
CA ILE A 306 6.90 0.13 8.33
C ILE A 306 7.82 0.38 7.13
N HIS A 307 8.87 -0.43 6.98
CA HIS A 307 9.87 -0.16 5.96
C HIS A 307 10.58 -1.42 5.43
N ASP A 308 11.29 -1.25 4.33
CA ASP A 308 12.11 -2.30 3.72
C ASP A 308 11.38 -3.63 3.44
N CYS A 309 10.07 -3.56 3.14
CA CYS A 309 9.29 -4.73 2.73
C CYS A 309 9.33 -4.89 1.21
N GLY A 310 9.44 -6.13 0.72
CA GLY A 310 9.66 -6.40 -0.70
C GLY A 310 8.43 -6.15 -1.58
N GLN A 311 7.21 -6.34 -1.08
CA GLN A 311 5.98 -6.17 -1.84
C GLN A 311 5.15 -4.97 -1.37
N ALA A 312 4.70 -4.98 -0.12
CA ALA A 312 3.88 -3.91 0.40
C ALA A 312 4.12 -3.69 1.91
N GLY A 313 4.02 -2.44 2.35
CA GLY A 313 4.00 -2.15 3.78
C GLY A 313 2.73 -2.70 4.42
N ILE A 314 1.57 -2.32 3.88
CA ILE A 314 0.26 -2.80 4.29
C ILE A 314 -0.50 -3.29 3.05
N ALA A 315 -1.03 -4.50 3.09
CA ALA A 315 -1.91 -5.04 2.06
C ALA A 315 -3.23 -5.54 2.66
N GLY A 316 -4.29 -5.56 1.84
CA GLY A 316 -5.57 -6.12 2.25
C GLY A 316 -6.50 -6.37 1.06
N HIS A 317 -7.23 -7.48 1.11
CA HIS A 317 -8.30 -7.77 0.17
C HIS A 317 -9.53 -8.28 0.93
N LEU A 318 -10.64 -7.58 0.81
CA LEU A 318 -11.90 -7.79 1.54
C LEU A 318 -11.77 -7.63 3.08
N GLY A 319 -10.66 -8.04 3.69
CA GLY A 319 -10.41 -7.91 5.13
C GLY A 319 -10.11 -6.49 5.59
N CYS A 320 -9.77 -5.57 4.69
CA CYS A 320 -9.44 -4.18 5.03
C CYS A 320 -10.67 -3.27 5.25
N VAL A 321 -11.87 -3.75 5.01
CA VAL A 321 -13.11 -2.96 5.12
C VAL A 321 -13.27 -2.33 6.50
N PHE A 322 -13.81 -1.12 6.57
CA PHE A 322 -14.13 -0.39 7.81
C PHE A 322 -12.92 -0.09 8.71
N SER A 323 -11.71 -0.14 8.15
CA SER A 323 -10.46 -0.01 8.91
C SER A 323 -9.93 1.41 8.92
N VAL A 324 -9.06 1.71 9.90
CA VAL A 324 -8.36 2.97 10.04
C VAL A 324 -6.86 2.71 9.97
N ILE A 325 -6.18 3.42 9.08
CA ILE A 325 -4.72 3.38 8.91
C ILE A 325 -4.23 4.81 9.12
N GLU A 326 -3.65 5.10 10.29
CA GLU A 326 -3.37 6.48 10.68
C GLU A 326 -2.00 6.66 11.38
N ASP A 327 -1.40 7.83 11.20
CA ASP A 327 -0.17 8.24 11.88
C ASP A 327 1.01 7.26 11.67
N ASN A 328 1.05 6.55 10.54
CA ASN A 328 2.14 5.61 10.24
C ASN A 328 3.21 6.28 9.40
N HIS A 329 4.47 5.85 9.59
CA HIS A 329 5.59 6.14 8.72
C HIS A 329 5.87 4.90 7.84
N ILE A 330 5.67 5.01 6.52
CA ILE A 330 5.80 3.89 5.58
C ILE A 330 6.80 4.28 4.50
N HIS A 331 7.92 3.55 4.40
CA HIS A 331 8.97 3.93 3.48
C HIS A 331 9.82 2.78 2.95
N HIS A 332 10.56 3.03 1.85
CA HIS A 332 11.47 2.07 1.21
C HIS A 332 10.81 0.73 0.87
N ILE A 333 9.55 0.77 0.41
CA ILE A 333 8.85 -0.45 -0.02
C ILE A 333 9.32 -0.85 -1.41
N ASN A 334 9.59 -2.15 -1.58
CA ASN A 334 10.34 -2.76 -2.68
C ASN A 334 11.80 -2.26 -2.71
N ASN A 335 12.44 -2.28 -1.55
CA ASN A 335 13.77 -1.72 -1.28
C ASN A 335 14.87 -2.22 -2.22
N LYS A 336 14.90 -3.51 -2.53
CA LYS A 336 15.89 -4.12 -3.44
C LYS A 336 15.47 -4.08 -4.90
N GLN A 337 14.21 -3.76 -5.19
CA GLN A 337 13.60 -3.84 -6.53
C GLN A 337 13.78 -5.21 -7.21
N GLU A 338 13.91 -6.27 -6.41
CA GLU A 338 14.04 -7.64 -6.93
C GLU A 338 12.69 -8.28 -7.24
N LEU A 339 11.62 -7.89 -6.51
CA LEU A 339 10.28 -8.35 -6.80
C LEU A 339 9.67 -7.52 -7.93
N ASN A 340 9.16 -8.21 -8.93
CA ASN A 340 8.60 -7.61 -10.13
C ASN A 340 7.13 -8.02 -10.28
N GLY A 341 6.22 -7.10 -10.02
CA GLY A 341 4.80 -7.40 -10.09
C GLY A 341 3.90 -6.17 -9.99
N ALA A 342 2.60 -6.39 -10.17
CA ALA A 342 1.62 -5.32 -10.05
C ALA A 342 1.35 -4.95 -8.59
N GLU A 343 1.32 -5.93 -7.71
CA GLU A 343 0.80 -5.81 -6.35
C GLU A 343 1.80 -5.16 -5.36
N ILE A 344 2.48 -4.09 -5.78
CA ILE A 344 3.52 -3.40 -5.01
C ILE A 344 3.07 -1.99 -4.63
N GLY A 345 3.25 -1.62 -3.36
CA GLY A 345 2.97 -0.27 -2.88
C GLY A 345 3.18 -0.10 -1.38
N GLY A 346 3.29 1.13 -0.89
CA GLY A 346 3.31 1.43 0.55
C GLY A 346 2.08 0.86 1.24
N ILE A 347 0.91 1.23 0.74
CA ILE A 347 -0.39 0.65 1.13
C ILE A 347 -1.10 0.16 -0.14
N LYS A 348 -1.54 -1.10 -0.16
CA LYS A 348 -2.24 -1.71 -1.30
C LYS A 348 -3.52 -2.39 -0.83
N LEU A 349 -4.68 -1.83 -1.17
CA LEU A 349 -5.98 -2.33 -0.71
C LEU A 349 -6.92 -2.63 -1.88
N HIS A 350 -7.60 -3.76 -1.81
CA HIS A 350 -8.77 -4.08 -2.63
C HIS A 350 -10.04 -4.05 -1.78
N ALA A 351 -11.11 -3.54 -2.33
CA ALA A 351 -12.39 -3.37 -1.64
C ALA A 351 -12.24 -2.55 -0.34
N ALA A 352 -11.59 -1.39 -0.44
CA ALA A 352 -11.49 -0.44 0.64
C ALA A 352 -12.86 0.24 0.84
N ILE A 353 -13.75 -0.39 1.61
CA ILE A 353 -15.09 0.12 1.90
C ILE A 353 -15.06 0.80 3.27
N ASP A 354 -15.52 2.05 3.36
CA ASP A 354 -15.50 2.86 4.60
C ASP A 354 -14.14 2.83 5.32
N THR A 355 -13.06 2.86 4.55
CA THR A 355 -11.69 2.82 5.07
C THR A 355 -11.14 4.24 5.19
N ILE A 356 -10.53 4.56 6.33
CA ILE A 356 -9.88 5.85 6.59
C ILE A 356 -8.38 5.66 6.55
N ILE A 357 -7.70 6.47 5.71
CA ILE A 357 -6.24 6.50 5.60
C ILE A 357 -5.82 7.94 5.91
N ALA A 358 -5.29 8.17 7.12
CA ALA A 358 -5.13 9.51 7.66
C ALA A 358 -3.73 9.75 8.25
N HIS A 359 -3.18 10.95 8.03
CA HIS A 359 -1.95 11.42 8.68
C HIS A 359 -0.75 10.48 8.55
N ASN A 360 -0.69 9.67 7.50
CA ASN A 360 0.46 8.82 7.24
C ASN A 360 1.53 9.61 6.48
N HIS A 361 2.80 9.29 6.77
CA HIS A 361 3.96 9.74 6.01
C HIS A 361 4.46 8.60 5.13
N ILE A 362 4.35 8.74 3.80
CA ILE A 362 4.61 7.65 2.85
C ILE A 362 5.60 8.13 1.79
N HIS A 363 6.81 7.56 1.77
CA HIS A 363 7.85 7.99 0.86
C HIS A 363 8.81 6.87 0.43
N HIS A 364 9.58 7.11 -0.65
CA HIS A 364 10.53 6.13 -1.21
C HIS A 364 9.89 4.76 -1.44
N CYS A 365 8.64 4.76 -1.85
CA CYS A 365 7.94 3.55 -2.27
C CYS A 365 7.90 3.50 -3.80
N THR A 366 7.90 2.32 -4.37
CA THR A 366 7.69 2.13 -5.81
C THR A 366 6.31 2.68 -6.22
N ARG A 367 5.38 2.72 -5.28
CA ARG A 367 4.07 3.35 -5.34
C ARG A 367 3.64 3.66 -3.91
N GLY A 368 3.03 4.82 -3.65
CA GLY A 368 2.59 5.21 -2.31
C GLY A 368 1.35 4.43 -1.85
N LEU A 369 0.18 4.94 -2.18
CA LEU A 369 -1.11 4.31 -1.87
C LEU A 369 -1.76 3.77 -3.16
N TRP A 370 -2.24 2.54 -3.13
CA TRP A 370 -3.07 2.00 -4.18
C TRP A 370 -4.42 1.51 -3.63
N LEU A 371 -5.48 2.20 -3.99
CA LEU A 371 -6.87 1.77 -3.80
C LEU A 371 -7.32 1.06 -5.08
N ASP A 372 -7.23 -0.25 -5.06
CA ASP A 372 -7.49 -1.10 -6.20
C ASP A 372 -8.88 -1.73 -6.06
N TRP A 373 -9.69 -1.55 -7.05
CA TRP A 373 -11.05 -2.07 -7.19
C TRP A 373 -11.94 -1.90 -5.96
N GLN A 374 -13.14 -1.35 -6.17
CA GLN A 374 -14.22 -1.26 -5.19
C GLN A 374 -13.92 -0.35 -3.97
N ALA A 375 -13.07 0.66 -4.10
CA ALA A 375 -13.00 1.68 -3.09
C ALA A 375 -14.34 2.45 -3.06
N GLN A 376 -14.98 2.48 -1.89
CA GLN A 376 -16.30 3.11 -1.71
C GLN A 376 -16.46 3.59 -0.26
N GLY A 377 -16.87 4.85 -0.06
CA GLY A 377 -16.91 5.47 1.27
C GLY A 377 -15.51 5.69 1.87
N THR A 378 -14.46 5.61 1.05
CA THR A 378 -13.07 5.70 1.49
C THR A 378 -12.62 7.15 1.57
N ARG A 379 -11.90 7.50 2.64
CA ARG A 379 -11.29 8.81 2.83
C ARG A 379 -9.78 8.71 3.00
N VAL A 380 -9.04 9.53 2.24
CA VAL A 380 -7.59 9.68 2.30
C VAL A 380 -7.32 11.13 2.70
N THR A 381 -6.88 11.38 3.94
CA THR A 381 -6.85 12.74 4.50
C THR A 381 -5.59 13.03 5.30
N GLY A 382 -5.02 14.22 5.12
CA GLY A 382 -3.90 14.71 5.92
C GLY A 382 -2.59 13.93 5.74
N ASN A 383 -2.46 13.10 4.69
CA ASN A 383 -1.25 12.32 4.47
C ASN A 383 -0.18 13.15 3.73
N THR A 384 1.08 12.79 3.97
CA THR A 384 2.23 13.33 3.24
C THR A 384 2.85 12.25 2.37
N PHE A 385 2.94 12.53 1.07
CA PHE A 385 3.59 11.66 0.08
C PHE A 385 4.71 12.43 -0.61
N HIS A 386 5.91 11.84 -0.69
CA HIS A 386 7.03 12.42 -1.45
C HIS A 386 8.03 11.35 -1.88
N HIS A 387 8.87 11.67 -2.85
CA HIS A 387 9.93 10.77 -3.35
C HIS A 387 9.47 9.36 -3.70
N ASN A 388 8.16 9.15 -3.92
CA ASN A 388 7.66 7.91 -4.51
C ASN A 388 8.02 7.94 -6.00
N GLN A 389 8.75 6.94 -6.47
CA GLN A 389 9.14 6.87 -7.88
C GLN A 389 9.58 5.44 -8.24
N PRO A 390 9.30 5.00 -9.48
CA PRO A 390 9.87 3.77 -9.96
C PRO A 390 11.39 3.93 -10.09
N LEU A 391 12.14 2.86 -9.93
CA LEU A 391 13.52 2.87 -10.35
C LEU A 391 13.58 2.74 -11.88
N CYS A 392 14.12 3.79 -12.50
CA CYS A 392 14.22 3.87 -13.95
C CYS A 392 15.15 2.80 -14.51
N GLY A 393 14.70 2.08 -15.54
CA GLY A 393 15.54 1.14 -16.30
C GLY A 393 15.23 -0.34 -16.16
N ARG A 394 14.48 -0.79 -15.14
CA ARG A 394 14.04 -2.17 -15.09
C ARG A 394 12.93 -2.41 -16.12
N LYS A 395 13.10 -3.40 -16.99
CA LYS A 395 12.06 -3.79 -17.94
C LYS A 395 10.92 -4.50 -17.20
N ILE A 396 9.98 -3.72 -16.72
CA ILE A 396 8.71 -4.24 -16.21
C ILE A 396 7.83 -4.58 -17.40
N ARG A 397 7.51 -5.85 -17.61
CA ARG A 397 6.91 -6.33 -18.86
C ARG A 397 5.51 -5.79 -19.14
N THR A 398 4.68 -5.52 -18.15
CA THR A 398 3.24 -5.28 -18.42
C THR A 398 2.54 -4.28 -17.50
N GLN A 399 2.99 -4.02 -16.31
CA GLN A 399 2.39 -3.00 -15.45
C GLN A 399 3.44 -2.05 -14.93
N LEU A 400 3.35 -0.85 -15.46
CA LEU A 400 4.25 0.21 -15.16
C LEU A 400 3.88 0.80 -13.81
N SER A 401 4.83 0.86 -12.90
CA SER A 401 4.77 1.79 -11.79
C SER A 401 5.36 3.11 -12.25
N PHE A 402 4.68 4.20 -11.91
CA PHE A 402 5.14 5.55 -12.22
C PHE A 402 5.66 6.27 -10.98
N GLY A 403 5.70 5.58 -9.84
CA GLY A 403 5.98 6.20 -8.56
C GLY A 403 4.83 7.07 -8.08
N GLU A 404 3.61 6.65 -8.35
CA GLU A 404 2.42 7.40 -8.00
C GLU A 404 2.30 7.57 -6.48
N ASP A 405 1.97 8.78 -6.02
CA ASP A 405 1.58 9.01 -4.63
C ASP A 405 0.28 8.27 -4.33
N ILE A 406 -0.71 8.42 -5.21
CA ILE A 406 -2.01 7.75 -5.10
C ILE A 406 -2.41 7.12 -6.42
N PHE A 407 -2.75 5.84 -6.40
CA PHE A 407 -3.41 5.17 -7.49
C PHE A 407 -4.81 4.71 -7.06
N VAL A 408 -5.85 5.18 -7.77
CA VAL A 408 -7.22 4.70 -7.59
C VAL A 408 -7.67 4.02 -8.86
N GLU A 409 -8.04 2.74 -8.74
CA GLU A 409 -8.33 1.90 -9.89
C GLU A 409 -9.68 1.21 -9.77
N VAL A 410 -10.49 1.27 -10.82
CA VAL A 410 -11.75 0.55 -11.04
C VAL A 410 -12.67 0.55 -9.82
N SER A 411 -13.11 1.76 -9.46
CA SER A 411 -14.01 1.99 -8.33
C SER A 411 -15.14 2.92 -8.76
N HIS A 412 -16.28 2.79 -8.11
CA HIS A 412 -17.44 3.67 -8.33
C HIS A 412 -17.51 4.82 -7.34
N GLY A 413 -16.67 4.81 -6.29
CA GLY A 413 -16.68 5.82 -5.24
C GLY A 413 -17.84 5.66 -4.24
N PRO A 414 -18.06 6.66 -3.39
CA PRO A 414 -17.25 7.87 -3.27
C PRO A 414 -15.86 7.61 -2.68
N THR A 415 -14.85 8.24 -3.25
CA THR A 415 -13.49 8.28 -2.71
C THR A 415 -13.09 9.73 -2.49
N LEU A 416 -12.89 10.15 -1.23
CA LEU A 416 -12.51 11.51 -0.88
C LEU A 416 -11.02 11.58 -0.56
N ILE A 417 -10.29 12.44 -1.26
CA ILE A 417 -8.87 12.72 -1.08
C ILE A 417 -8.74 14.18 -0.67
N ASP A 418 -8.48 14.43 0.62
CA ASP A 418 -8.50 15.79 1.15
C ASP A 418 -7.33 16.12 2.07
N HIS A 419 -6.89 17.37 2.06
CA HIS A 419 -5.81 17.90 2.92
C HIS A 419 -4.47 17.15 2.82
N ASN A 420 -4.19 16.48 1.70
CA ASN A 420 -2.93 15.75 1.52
C ASN A 420 -1.86 16.62 0.86
N LEU A 421 -0.59 16.27 1.10
CA LEU A 421 0.57 16.70 0.33
C LEU A 421 0.93 15.59 -0.66
N LEU A 422 0.76 15.83 -1.94
CA LEU A 422 1.09 14.92 -3.04
C LEU A 422 2.28 15.50 -3.80
N LEU A 423 3.49 15.14 -3.39
CA LEU A 423 4.71 15.87 -3.75
C LEU A 423 5.66 15.08 -4.68
N SER A 424 5.35 13.84 -5.02
CA SER A 424 6.13 13.07 -6.01
C SER A 424 5.84 13.56 -7.44
N PRO A 425 6.68 13.27 -8.43
CA PRO A 425 6.49 13.70 -9.83
C PRO A 425 5.15 13.26 -10.43
N MET A 426 4.61 12.13 -9.97
CA MET A 426 3.27 11.63 -10.31
C MET A 426 2.41 11.65 -9.05
N ALA A 427 1.50 12.60 -8.94
CA ALA A 427 0.58 12.69 -7.80
C ALA A 427 -0.50 11.60 -7.86
N GLY A 428 -1.02 11.34 -9.06
CA GLY A 428 -2.13 10.42 -9.18
C GLY A 428 -2.18 9.65 -10.49
N ARG A 429 -2.43 8.36 -10.36
CA ARG A 429 -2.92 7.53 -11.44
C ARG A 429 -4.40 7.28 -11.20
N ILE A 430 -5.24 7.85 -12.07
CA ILE A 430 -6.70 7.89 -11.86
C ILE A 430 -7.39 7.08 -12.96
N SER A 431 -7.86 5.88 -12.61
CA SER A 431 -8.58 4.98 -13.51
C SER A 431 -9.91 4.55 -12.88
N THR A 432 -10.71 5.54 -12.48
CA THR A 432 -11.90 5.37 -11.65
C THR A 432 -12.95 6.43 -11.96
N GLN A 433 -14.07 6.38 -11.24
CA GLN A 433 -15.09 7.41 -11.14
C GLN A 433 -15.49 7.59 -9.67
N GLY A 434 -16.33 8.58 -9.34
CA GLY A 434 -16.76 8.84 -7.96
C GLY A 434 -15.63 9.31 -7.05
N ILE A 435 -14.77 10.24 -7.53
CA ILE A 435 -13.58 10.69 -6.81
C ILE A 435 -13.60 12.21 -6.59
N ALA A 436 -13.20 12.65 -5.40
CA ALA A 436 -13.09 14.07 -5.07
C ALA A 436 -11.72 14.39 -4.47
N PHE A 437 -11.08 15.43 -4.99
CA PHE A 437 -9.87 16.05 -4.45
C PHE A 437 -10.23 17.40 -3.85
N ALA A 438 -10.02 17.59 -2.55
CA ALA A 438 -10.37 18.83 -1.87
C ALA A 438 -9.24 19.29 -0.95
N GLN A 439 -8.87 20.57 -1.08
CA GLN A 439 -7.87 21.20 -0.19
C GLN A 439 -6.53 20.46 -0.10
N ASN A 440 -6.05 19.89 -1.22
CA ASN A 440 -4.73 19.28 -1.29
C ASN A 440 -3.69 20.25 -1.83
N LEU A 441 -2.42 20.00 -1.52
CA LEU A 441 -1.27 20.55 -2.24
C LEU A 441 -0.72 19.46 -3.17
N ILE A 442 -0.82 19.70 -4.48
CA ILE A 442 -0.54 18.72 -5.52
C ILE A 442 0.61 19.25 -6.39
N ALA A 443 1.77 18.63 -6.28
CA ALA A 443 2.97 19.01 -7.02
C ALA A 443 3.40 17.98 -8.07
N GLY A 444 2.61 16.93 -8.27
CA GLY A 444 2.76 15.92 -9.31
C GLY A 444 1.62 15.92 -10.33
N SER A 445 1.84 15.27 -11.45
CA SER A 445 0.86 15.14 -12.52
C SER A 445 -0.17 14.05 -12.25
N PHE A 446 -1.27 14.10 -13.00
CA PHE A 446 -2.24 13.00 -13.10
C PHE A 446 -2.10 12.25 -14.42
N THR A 447 -2.33 10.95 -14.41
CA THR A 447 -2.33 10.11 -15.61
C THR A 447 -3.44 9.05 -15.57
N PHE A 448 -3.71 8.43 -16.71
CA PHE A 448 -4.69 7.37 -16.89
C PHE A 448 -6.14 7.83 -16.64
N VAL A 449 -6.43 9.09 -16.92
CA VAL A 449 -7.73 9.71 -16.73
C VAL A 449 -8.55 9.58 -18.00
N GLY A 450 -9.64 8.83 -17.96
CA GLY A 450 -10.62 8.83 -19.04
C GLY A 450 -10.19 8.18 -20.35
N ALA A 451 -9.30 7.22 -20.31
CA ALA A 451 -8.88 6.46 -21.51
C ALA A 451 -10.01 5.57 -22.08
N GLY A 452 -11.26 5.91 -21.82
CA GLY A 452 -12.46 5.17 -22.20
C GLY A 452 -12.92 4.21 -21.11
N THR A 453 -13.90 3.41 -21.44
CA THR A 453 -14.50 2.43 -20.51
C THR A 453 -13.78 1.08 -20.53
N ASN A 454 -12.64 0.97 -21.20
CA ASN A 454 -11.93 -0.27 -21.43
C ASN A 454 -10.72 -0.46 -20.50
N ASN A 455 -10.23 -1.68 -20.43
CA ASN A 455 -9.17 -2.09 -19.53
C ASN A 455 -7.77 -1.60 -19.92
N ALA A 456 -7.56 -1.27 -21.17
CA ALA A 456 -6.24 -1.02 -21.73
C ALA A 456 -6.17 0.33 -22.44
N GLY A 457 -7.01 1.28 -22.04
CA GLY A 457 -7.06 2.58 -22.68
C GLY A 457 -7.35 2.48 -24.17
N LEU A 458 -6.79 3.38 -24.94
CA LEU A 458 -6.99 3.47 -26.38
C LEU A 458 -6.51 2.23 -27.16
N SER A 459 -5.61 1.42 -26.58
CA SER A 459 -5.05 0.26 -27.28
C SER A 459 -5.97 -0.98 -27.29
N ARG A 460 -6.99 -1.01 -26.42
CA ARG A 460 -7.95 -2.12 -26.33
C ARG A 460 -9.37 -1.60 -26.09
N PRO A 461 -9.99 -0.98 -27.08
CA PRO A 461 -11.32 -0.37 -26.93
C PRO A 461 -12.44 -1.39 -26.66
N ASP A 462 -12.20 -2.67 -26.86
CA ASP A 462 -13.10 -3.79 -26.62
C ASP A 462 -12.99 -4.39 -25.21
N SER A 463 -12.02 -3.95 -24.41
CA SER A 463 -11.74 -4.50 -23.08
C SER A 463 -12.38 -3.64 -21.98
N VAL A 464 -13.64 -3.81 -21.75
CA VAL A 464 -14.41 -3.05 -20.75
C VAL A 464 -13.99 -3.42 -19.33
N ARG A 465 -13.74 -2.39 -18.51
CA ARG A 465 -13.51 -2.54 -17.07
C ARG A 465 -14.83 -2.39 -16.31
N TYR A 466 -15.15 -3.33 -15.47
CA TYR A 466 -16.34 -3.32 -14.64
C TYR A 466 -16.05 -3.94 -13.27
N THR A 467 -16.74 -3.45 -12.25
CA THR A 467 -16.56 -3.90 -10.86
C THR A 467 -17.90 -3.86 -10.12
N PRO A 468 -18.02 -4.60 -9.01
CA PRO A 468 -19.15 -4.39 -8.10
C PRO A 468 -19.12 -2.98 -7.51
N TYR A 469 -20.31 -2.48 -7.16
CA TYR A 469 -20.51 -1.43 -6.19
C TYR A 469 -21.43 -1.93 -5.07
N HIS A 470 -21.37 -1.30 -3.93
CA HIS A 470 -21.91 -1.82 -2.69
C HIS A 470 -23.06 -0.95 -2.19
N VAL A 471 -23.93 -1.56 -1.39
CA VAL A 471 -24.91 -0.79 -0.61
C VAL A 471 -24.15 0.16 0.32
N PRO A 472 -24.53 1.44 0.43
CA PRO A 472 -23.83 2.41 1.26
C PRO A 472 -23.49 1.89 2.66
N HIS A 473 -22.23 2.06 3.06
CA HIS A 473 -21.68 1.64 4.36
C HIS A 473 -21.77 0.14 4.67
N GLN A 474 -21.86 -0.71 3.63
CA GLN A 474 -21.95 -2.16 3.76
C GLN A 474 -21.07 -2.85 2.72
N THR A 475 -20.77 -4.09 2.97
CA THR A 475 -20.10 -4.97 2.00
C THR A 475 -21.06 -5.62 1.02
N ALA A 476 -22.36 -5.53 1.26
CA ALA A 476 -23.38 -6.11 0.39
C ALA A 476 -23.28 -5.53 -1.03
N VAL A 477 -23.09 -6.39 -2.03
CA VAL A 477 -23.04 -5.99 -3.44
C VAL A 477 -24.40 -5.50 -3.89
N ALA A 478 -24.47 -4.25 -4.35
CA ALA A 478 -25.68 -3.65 -4.93
C ALA A 478 -25.80 -3.90 -6.43
N GLY A 479 -24.68 -3.95 -7.15
CA GLY A 479 -24.65 -4.23 -8.58
C GLY A 479 -23.24 -4.30 -9.14
N PHE A 480 -23.16 -4.49 -10.47
CA PHE A 480 -21.93 -4.50 -11.26
C PHE A 480 -22.09 -3.55 -12.44
N MET A 481 -21.20 -2.57 -12.53
CA MET A 481 -21.25 -1.60 -13.62
C MET A 481 -19.88 -1.35 -14.24
N SER A 482 -19.89 -0.88 -15.47
CA SER A 482 -18.68 -0.43 -16.18
C SER A 482 -18.22 0.92 -15.66
N ILE A 483 -16.91 1.13 -15.62
CA ILE A 483 -16.31 2.42 -15.32
C ILE A 483 -16.44 3.33 -16.54
N LEU A 484 -17.14 4.44 -16.39
CA LEU A 484 -17.34 5.45 -17.44
C LEU A 484 -16.33 6.58 -17.39
N HIS A 485 -15.57 6.66 -16.30
CA HIS A 485 -14.69 7.78 -15.95
C HIS A 485 -15.45 9.11 -15.78
N GLY A 486 -14.79 10.11 -15.21
CA GLY A 486 -15.45 11.32 -14.72
C GLY A 486 -16.09 11.07 -13.36
N ASP A 487 -17.22 11.71 -13.06
CA ASP A 487 -17.73 11.84 -11.69
C ASP A 487 -16.58 12.22 -10.75
N ALA A 488 -15.81 13.22 -11.19
CA ALA A 488 -14.61 13.69 -10.53
C ALA A 488 -14.79 15.12 -10.05
N GLN A 489 -14.22 15.46 -8.90
CA GLN A 489 -14.36 16.76 -8.29
C GLN A 489 -13.03 17.33 -7.82
N PHE A 490 -12.84 18.64 -8.00
CA PHE A 490 -11.61 19.36 -7.60
C PHE A 490 -11.98 20.66 -6.89
N TRP A 491 -11.80 20.72 -5.57
CA TRP A 491 -12.20 21.84 -4.75
C TRP A 491 -11.06 22.42 -3.93
N ASN A 492 -10.78 23.73 -4.09
CA ASN A 492 -9.82 24.48 -3.29
C ASN A 492 -8.40 23.85 -3.24
N ASN A 493 -7.94 23.18 -4.30
CA ASN A 493 -6.61 22.59 -4.33
C ASN A 493 -5.56 23.64 -4.78
N LEU A 494 -4.31 23.45 -4.35
CA LEU A 494 -3.13 24.10 -4.87
C LEU A 494 -2.41 23.14 -5.83
N PHE A 495 -2.28 23.52 -7.10
CA PHE A 495 -1.51 22.78 -8.10
C PHE A 495 -0.21 23.52 -8.38
N VAL A 496 0.93 22.88 -8.14
CA VAL A 496 2.25 23.51 -8.29
C VAL A 496 3.13 22.68 -9.21
N GLN A 497 3.45 23.19 -10.41
CA GLN A 497 4.42 22.52 -11.26
C GLN A 497 5.81 22.60 -10.61
N GLN A 498 6.38 21.46 -10.28
CA GLN A 498 7.76 21.36 -9.83
C GLN A 498 8.69 20.91 -10.98
N PRO A 499 10.00 21.19 -10.91
CA PRO A 499 10.97 20.61 -11.82
C PRO A 499 10.94 19.08 -11.76
N ILE A 500 10.93 18.45 -12.92
CA ILE A 500 10.99 17.00 -13.06
C ILE A 500 12.39 16.61 -13.55
N SER A 501 13.00 15.59 -12.98
CA SER A 501 14.33 15.15 -13.39
C SER A 501 14.35 14.68 -14.85
N GLU A 502 15.50 14.86 -15.51
CA GLU A 502 15.70 14.35 -16.88
C GLU A 502 15.56 12.82 -16.93
N GLU A 503 16.02 12.13 -15.89
CA GLU A 503 15.92 10.68 -15.77
C GLU A 503 14.47 10.21 -15.71
N TYR A 504 13.64 10.82 -14.86
CA TYR A 504 12.23 10.49 -14.79
C TYR A 504 11.50 10.82 -16.09
N THR A 505 11.81 11.95 -16.70
CA THR A 505 11.26 12.34 -18.01
C THR A 505 11.64 11.35 -19.10
N ALA A 506 12.89 10.89 -19.13
CA ALA A 506 13.35 9.89 -20.08
C ALA A 506 12.65 8.53 -19.85
N TYR A 507 12.46 8.13 -18.60
CA TYR A 507 11.72 6.94 -18.25
C TYR A 507 10.27 7.00 -18.76
N ILE A 508 9.54 8.07 -18.46
CA ILE A 508 8.16 8.27 -18.93
C ILE A 508 8.08 8.25 -20.45
N ASN A 509 8.99 8.93 -21.14
CA ASN A 509 9.04 8.92 -22.61
C ASN A 509 9.36 7.54 -23.20
N SER A 510 10.15 6.71 -22.51
CA SER A 510 10.49 5.35 -22.95
C SER A 510 9.31 4.39 -22.92
N ILE A 511 8.35 4.62 -22.04
CA ILE A 511 7.12 3.83 -21.92
C ILE A 511 6.23 4.03 -23.14
N GLY A 512 6.26 5.18 -23.76
CA GLY A 512 5.54 5.51 -24.98
C GLY A 512 4.02 5.68 -24.81
N LYS A 513 3.43 6.50 -25.66
CA LYS A 513 1.98 6.82 -25.64
C LYS A 513 1.04 5.63 -25.91
N ASN A 514 1.58 4.51 -26.30
CA ASN A 514 0.80 3.33 -26.71
C ASN A 514 0.57 2.31 -25.59
N GLN A 515 0.97 2.65 -24.38
CA GLN A 515 0.79 1.74 -23.25
C GLN A 515 -0.27 2.32 -22.31
N LEU A 516 -1.23 1.57 -22.00
CA LEU A 516 -2.25 1.59 -20.95
C LEU A 516 -2.82 2.95 -20.47
N CYS A 517 -2.17 4.09 -20.75
CA CYS A 517 -2.59 5.41 -20.25
C CYS A 517 -2.02 6.55 -21.08
N GLU A 518 -2.69 7.69 -21.05
CA GLU A 518 -2.12 8.93 -21.53
C GLU A 518 -1.14 9.46 -20.49
N MET A 519 0.14 9.44 -20.83
CA MET A 519 1.19 9.95 -19.95
C MET A 519 1.26 11.46 -20.04
N ASN A 520 1.19 12.11 -18.90
CA ASN A 520 1.28 13.55 -18.79
C ASN A 520 2.18 13.94 -17.61
N LEU A 521 3.09 14.86 -17.83
CA LEU A 521 3.99 15.40 -16.79
C LEU A 521 3.60 16.81 -16.36
N ILE A 522 2.51 17.35 -16.89
CA ILE A 522 2.00 18.66 -16.51
C ILE A 522 1.09 18.51 -15.30
N VAL A 523 1.40 19.23 -14.25
CA VAL A 523 0.58 19.27 -13.03
C VAL A 523 -0.72 20.00 -13.30
N GLY A 524 -1.81 19.51 -12.72
CA GLY A 524 -3.13 20.13 -12.79
C GLY A 524 -4.21 19.22 -13.36
N THR A 525 -5.34 19.83 -13.75
CA THR A 525 -6.52 19.12 -14.19
C THR A 525 -6.61 18.91 -15.71
N LEU A 526 -5.59 19.34 -16.48
CA LEU A 526 -5.55 19.19 -17.93
C LEU A 526 -5.95 17.81 -18.47
N PRO A 527 -5.64 16.68 -17.82
CA PRO A 527 -6.11 15.35 -18.24
C PRO A 527 -7.64 15.19 -18.33
N TYR A 528 -8.39 16.07 -17.68
CA TYR A 528 -9.87 16.11 -17.74
C TYR A 528 -10.40 17.09 -18.82
N GLN A 529 -9.53 17.55 -19.72
CA GLN A 529 -9.94 18.40 -20.84
C GLN A 529 -10.99 17.69 -21.71
N GLY A 530 -12.11 18.38 -21.97
CA GLY A 530 -13.22 17.84 -22.77
C GLY A 530 -14.17 16.92 -22.01
N PHE A 531 -14.01 16.72 -20.70
CA PHE A 531 -15.04 16.10 -19.89
C PHE A 531 -16.21 17.07 -19.71
N PRO A 532 -17.47 16.58 -19.73
CA PRO A 532 -18.63 17.45 -19.65
C PRO A 532 -18.79 18.05 -18.25
N THR A 533 -19.33 19.26 -18.21
CA THR A 533 -19.98 19.80 -17.02
C THR A 533 -21.30 19.06 -16.77
N GLU A 534 -21.88 19.17 -15.57
CA GLU A 534 -23.17 18.54 -15.26
C GLU A 534 -24.28 19.00 -16.22
N SER A 535 -24.31 20.29 -16.56
CA SER A 535 -25.30 20.85 -17.50
C SER A 535 -25.14 20.28 -18.92
N GLU A 536 -23.91 20.14 -19.40
CA GLU A 536 -23.62 19.54 -20.71
C GLU A 536 -23.98 18.06 -20.74
N TYR A 537 -23.63 17.31 -19.70
CA TYR A 537 -23.97 15.90 -19.56
C TYR A 537 -25.49 15.70 -19.60
N LEU A 538 -26.25 16.44 -18.81
CA LEU A 538 -27.71 16.34 -18.76
C LEU A 538 -28.37 16.77 -20.09
N SER A 539 -27.81 17.76 -20.79
CA SER A 539 -28.35 18.27 -22.04
C SER A 539 -28.35 17.25 -23.18
N GLN A 540 -27.54 16.21 -23.09
CA GLN A 540 -27.50 15.16 -24.13
C GLN A 540 -28.71 14.20 -24.10
N PHE A 541 -29.44 14.13 -23.01
CA PHE A 541 -30.58 13.22 -22.82
C PHE A 541 -31.88 13.83 -23.36
N THR A 542 -31.91 14.10 -24.66
CA THR A 542 -33.14 14.52 -25.34
C THR A 542 -34.00 13.32 -25.74
N PRO A 543 -35.33 13.46 -25.90
CA PRO A 543 -36.20 12.36 -26.31
C PRO A 543 -35.76 11.68 -27.60
N GLU A 544 -35.23 12.44 -28.56
CA GLU A 544 -34.73 11.94 -29.85
C GLU A 544 -33.49 11.07 -29.67
N ARG A 545 -32.53 11.53 -28.85
CA ARG A 545 -31.29 10.79 -28.58
C ARG A 545 -31.56 9.55 -27.72
N ILE A 546 -32.40 9.65 -26.71
CA ILE A 546 -32.83 8.52 -25.88
C ILE A 546 -33.45 7.41 -26.75
N ALA A 547 -34.25 7.79 -27.75
CA ALA A 547 -34.88 6.84 -28.66
C ALA A 547 -33.95 6.21 -29.70
N GLY A 548 -32.91 6.92 -30.13
CA GLY A 548 -32.09 6.53 -31.29
C GLY A 548 -30.61 6.30 -31.04
N ASP A 549 -30.03 6.88 -30.00
CA ASP A 549 -28.60 6.84 -29.72
C ASP A 549 -28.30 6.29 -28.33
N ARG A 550 -28.10 4.99 -28.23
CA ARG A 550 -27.73 4.36 -26.95
C ARG A 550 -26.30 4.67 -26.50
N GLY A 551 -25.46 5.23 -27.35
CA GLY A 551 -24.09 5.61 -27.02
C GLY A 551 -24.01 6.70 -25.93
N ILE A 552 -25.05 7.50 -25.78
CA ILE A 552 -25.12 8.54 -24.73
C ILE A 552 -24.96 7.99 -23.31
N TYR A 553 -25.34 6.74 -23.07
CA TYR A 553 -25.23 6.09 -21.75
C TYR A 553 -23.80 5.64 -21.42
N TYR A 554 -22.87 5.75 -22.38
CA TYR A 554 -21.47 5.36 -22.25
C TYR A 554 -20.52 6.56 -22.36
N SER A 555 -21.04 7.78 -22.33
CA SER A 555 -20.25 9.01 -22.29
C SER A 555 -19.60 9.18 -20.92
N HIS A 556 -18.50 9.94 -20.88
CA HIS A 556 -17.86 10.33 -19.64
C HIS A 556 -18.83 11.07 -18.72
N LEU A 557 -18.72 10.77 -17.43
CA LEU A 557 -19.50 11.43 -16.39
C LEU A 557 -18.98 12.86 -16.15
N PRO A 558 -19.79 13.75 -15.55
CA PRO A 558 -19.40 15.14 -15.32
C PRO A 558 -18.18 15.31 -14.44
N VAL A 559 -17.48 16.43 -14.63
CA VAL A 559 -16.42 16.91 -13.73
C VAL A 559 -16.85 18.23 -13.10
N LYS A 560 -16.68 18.37 -11.77
CA LYS A 560 -16.98 19.57 -10.99
C LYS A 560 -15.68 20.13 -10.41
N ALA A 561 -15.49 21.43 -10.49
CA ALA A 561 -14.29 22.06 -9.94
C ALA A 561 -14.58 23.50 -9.49
N GLY A 562 -13.78 23.99 -8.54
CA GLY A 562 -13.85 25.37 -8.09
C GLY A 562 -12.84 25.69 -6.98
N GLY A 563 -12.45 26.97 -6.91
CA GLY A 563 -11.53 27.45 -5.89
C GLY A 563 -10.07 26.96 -6.03
N ASN A 564 -9.72 26.32 -7.13
CA ASN A 564 -8.36 25.81 -7.38
C ASN A 564 -7.41 26.90 -7.83
N VAL A 565 -6.12 26.76 -7.47
CA VAL A 565 -5.04 27.68 -7.88
C VAL A 565 -3.92 26.91 -8.55
N TYR A 566 -3.45 27.43 -9.68
CA TYR A 566 -2.42 26.81 -10.51
C TYR A 566 -1.17 27.69 -10.54
N LEU A 567 -0.02 27.13 -10.12
CA LEU A 567 1.26 27.84 -9.95
C LEU A 567 2.38 27.18 -10.78
N ASN A 568 3.41 27.97 -11.11
CA ASN A 568 4.62 27.52 -11.82
C ASN A 568 4.36 26.83 -13.18
N GLY A 569 3.26 27.13 -13.85
CA GLY A 569 2.94 26.52 -15.14
C GLY A 569 2.03 25.28 -15.04
N ALA A 570 1.50 24.97 -13.87
CA ALA A 570 0.41 24.02 -13.73
C ALA A 570 -0.80 24.47 -14.58
N GLN A 571 -1.53 23.52 -15.16
CA GLN A 571 -2.57 23.80 -16.15
C GLN A 571 -3.95 23.29 -15.71
N THR A 572 -4.97 24.07 -16.06
CA THR A 572 -6.36 23.78 -15.78
C THR A 572 -7.07 23.18 -17.00
N ALA A 573 -8.06 22.33 -16.78
CA ALA A 573 -9.03 21.93 -17.79
C ALA A 573 -10.15 22.98 -17.93
N ASP A 574 -10.85 22.95 -19.07
CA ASP A 574 -11.96 23.87 -19.38
C ASP A 574 -13.16 23.73 -18.41
N CYS A 575 -13.33 22.55 -17.79
CA CYS A 575 -14.39 22.30 -16.78
C CYS A 575 -14.10 23.01 -15.43
N ASP A 576 -12.88 23.47 -15.15
CA ASP A 576 -12.54 24.18 -13.90
C ASP A 576 -12.79 25.69 -14.03
N ILE A 577 -14.07 26.04 -14.01
CA ILE A 577 -14.54 27.42 -14.15
C ILE A 577 -14.28 28.17 -12.84
N GLY A 578 -13.62 29.34 -12.94
CA GLY A 578 -13.32 30.18 -11.77
C GLY A 578 -12.00 29.83 -11.07
N SER A 579 -11.21 28.92 -11.64
CA SER A 579 -9.82 28.71 -11.22
C SER A 579 -8.94 29.93 -11.48
N VAL A 580 -7.82 30.02 -10.75
CA VAL A 580 -6.86 31.12 -10.90
C VAL A 580 -5.48 30.56 -11.22
N THR A 581 -4.88 31.07 -12.31
CA THR A 581 -3.47 30.78 -12.64
C THR A 581 -2.60 31.94 -12.19
N VAL A 582 -1.54 31.65 -11.43
CA VAL A 582 -0.57 32.62 -10.95
C VAL A 582 0.61 32.66 -11.91
N PRO A 583 0.86 33.81 -12.61
CA PRO A 583 1.93 33.89 -13.59
C PRO A 583 3.32 34.07 -12.97
N ALA A 584 3.40 34.49 -11.70
CA ALA A 584 4.67 34.69 -11.01
C ALA A 584 5.28 33.34 -10.60
N PRO A 585 6.58 33.14 -10.80
CA PRO A 585 7.25 31.93 -10.32
C PRO A 585 7.31 31.93 -8.79
N VAL A 586 6.97 30.79 -8.18
CA VAL A 586 7.10 30.58 -6.74
C VAL A 586 8.24 29.60 -6.46
N THR A 587 8.92 29.80 -5.34
CA THR A 587 9.88 28.83 -4.83
C THR A 587 9.12 27.63 -4.26
N PHE A 588 9.50 26.44 -4.71
CA PHE A 588 8.91 25.19 -4.25
C PHE A 588 9.98 24.12 -4.25
N ALA A 589 10.40 23.70 -3.09
CA ALA A 589 11.46 22.70 -2.92
C ALA A 589 11.05 21.63 -1.92
N VAL A 590 11.02 20.39 -2.38
CA VAL A 590 10.76 19.20 -1.58
C VAL A 590 12.10 18.52 -1.31
N THR A 591 12.38 18.26 -0.05
CA THR A 591 13.57 17.53 0.42
C THR A 591 13.13 16.32 1.22
N GLU A 592 14.08 15.47 1.60
CA GLU A 592 13.82 14.32 2.49
C GLU A 592 13.15 14.72 3.81
N ASN A 593 13.45 15.92 4.30
CA ASN A 593 13.08 16.35 5.65
C ASN A 593 11.96 17.41 5.66
N GLY A 594 11.47 17.83 4.47
CA GLY A 594 10.46 18.88 4.48
C GLY A 594 10.20 19.55 3.14
N LEU A 595 9.30 20.51 3.19
CA LEU A 595 8.90 21.40 2.10
C LEU A 595 9.26 22.84 2.47
N THR A 596 9.90 23.55 1.54
CA THR A 596 10.11 25.00 1.62
C THR A 596 9.44 25.68 0.43
N THR A 597 8.67 26.74 0.70
CA THR A 597 7.91 27.44 -0.34
C THR A 597 7.60 28.88 0.04
N ASN A 598 7.41 29.74 -0.96
CA ASN A 598 6.87 31.09 -0.80
C ASN A 598 5.51 31.25 -1.55
N LEU A 599 4.87 30.14 -1.90
CA LEU A 599 3.64 30.18 -2.72
C LEU A 599 2.52 31.03 -2.10
N TYR A 600 2.44 31.08 -0.76
CA TYR A 600 1.41 31.82 -0.05
C TYR A 600 1.56 33.35 -0.17
N ASP A 601 2.76 33.84 -0.45
CA ASP A 601 3.01 35.28 -0.72
C ASP A 601 2.38 35.73 -2.04
N PHE A 602 2.09 34.80 -2.93
CA PHE A 602 1.57 35.05 -4.28
C PHE A 602 0.12 34.60 -4.48
N LEU A 603 -0.52 34.01 -3.45
CA LEU A 603 -1.90 33.58 -3.58
C LEU A 603 -2.83 34.77 -3.81
N PRO A 604 -3.59 34.79 -4.91
CA PRO A 604 -4.62 35.80 -5.12
C PRO A 604 -5.83 35.52 -4.21
N ALA A 605 -6.72 36.50 -4.12
CA ALA A 605 -8.05 36.26 -3.57
C ALA A 605 -8.80 35.27 -4.48
N VAL A 606 -9.23 34.17 -3.92
CA VAL A 606 -9.97 33.11 -4.62
C VAL A 606 -11.32 32.93 -3.94
N ASP A 607 -12.39 32.77 -4.73
CA ASP A 607 -13.71 32.46 -4.23
C ASP A 607 -13.77 30.98 -3.81
N THR A 608 -13.33 30.71 -2.60
CA THR A 608 -13.36 29.37 -2.00
C THR A 608 -14.61 29.18 -1.17
N LYS A 609 -15.06 27.95 -1.09
CA LYS A 609 -16.21 27.53 -0.26
C LYS A 609 -15.75 26.49 0.75
N CYS A 610 -16.32 26.50 1.94
CA CYS A 610 -16.15 25.38 2.86
C CYS A 610 -16.73 24.12 2.19
N VAL A 611 -15.90 23.14 1.93
CA VAL A 611 -16.30 21.88 1.31
C VAL A 611 -16.97 21.00 2.35
N CYS A 612 -18.15 20.50 2.04
CA CYS A 612 -18.92 19.64 2.92
C CYS A 612 -19.71 18.61 2.09
N SER A 613 -20.38 17.67 2.75
CA SER A 613 -21.21 16.65 2.10
C SER A 613 -22.23 17.22 1.12
N ASP A 614 -22.80 18.40 1.40
CA ASP A 614 -23.77 19.02 0.49
C ASP A 614 -23.12 19.59 -0.78
N VAL A 615 -21.88 20.05 -0.70
CA VAL A 615 -21.08 20.51 -1.86
C VAL A 615 -20.65 19.33 -2.72
N LEU A 616 -20.17 18.26 -2.08
CA LEU A 616 -19.68 17.07 -2.76
C LEU A 616 -20.81 16.21 -3.36
N GLY A 617 -21.98 16.18 -2.71
CA GLY A 617 -23.13 15.38 -3.17
C GLY A 617 -22.90 13.88 -3.02
N SER A 618 -23.28 13.11 -4.04
CA SER A 618 -23.17 11.65 -4.07
C SER A 618 -22.39 11.18 -5.30
N ALA A 619 -21.69 10.07 -5.16
CA ALA A 619 -21.12 9.36 -6.29
C ALA A 619 -22.22 8.81 -7.21
N PHE A 620 -21.97 8.85 -8.52
CA PHE A 620 -23.00 8.61 -9.54
C PHE A 620 -23.61 7.21 -9.46
N GLU A 621 -22.78 6.18 -9.43
CA GLU A 621 -23.27 4.80 -9.55
C GLU A 621 -23.87 4.24 -8.25
N PRO A 622 -23.18 4.32 -7.08
CA PRO A 622 -23.72 3.78 -5.84
C PRO A 622 -24.73 4.71 -5.17
N GLU A 623 -24.92 5.94 -5.67
CA GLU A 623 -25.73 6.99 -5.06
C GLU A 623 -25.35 7.29 -3.58
N GLN A 624 -24.19 6.81 -3.13
CA GLN A 624 -23.67 7.06 -1.79
C GLN A 624 -23.12 8.49 -1.69
N ARG A 625 -23.51 9.19 -0.63
CA ARG A 625 -22.98 10.52 -0.32
C ARG A 625 -21.51 10.47 0.06
N TYR A 626 -20.80 11.58 -0.18
CA TYR A 626 -19.51 11.83 0.47
C TYR A 626 -19.77 12.20 1.93
N GLU A 627 -19.65 11.22 2.82
CA GLU A 627 -19.97 11.34 4.24
C GLU A 627 -19.06 10.44 5.08
N ALA A 628 -19.15 10.55 6.41
CA ALA A 628 -18.36 9.70 7.31
C ALA A 628 -18.87 8.25 7.28
N PRO A 629 -18.04 7.25 7.71
CA PRO A 629 -18.44 5.85 7.72
C PRO A 629 -19.65 5.49 8.59
N ASP A 630 -20.06 6.40 9.46
CA ASP A 630 -21.29 6.28 10.26
C ASP A 630 -22.52 6.95 9.61
N GLY A 631 -22.36 7.47 8.39
CA GLY A 631 -23.40 8.19 7.65
C GLY A 631 -23.60 9.65 8.10
N SER A 632 -22.76 10.17 8.99
CA SER A 632 -22.82 11.57 9.39
C SER A 632 -22.23 12.49 8.32
N PRO A 633 -22.79 13.70 8.12
CA PRO A 633 -22.27 14.65 7.16
C PRO A 633 -20.84 15.09 7.50
N LEU A 634 -19.98 15.18 6.48
CA LEU A 634 -18.63 15.74 6.57
C LEU A 634 -18.66 17.25 6.37
N THR A 635 -17.76 17.94 7.05
CA THR A 635 -17.37 19.33 6.79
C THR A 635 -15.86 19.42 6.88
N LEU A 636 -15.21 19.88 5.80
CA LEU A 636 -13.76 20.05 5.74
C LEU A 636 -13.39 21.40 6.35
N ASP A 637 -13.60 21.55 7.66
CA ASP A 637 -13.41 22.78 8.40
C ASP A 637 -12.14 22.81 9.27
N THR A 638 -11.32 21.77 9.15
CA THR A 638 -10.10 21.60 9.92
C THR A 638 -8.97 21.18 8.98
N ASP A 639 -7.85 21.88 9.02
CA ASP A 639 -6.67 21.63 8.18
C ASP A 639 -5.88 20.37 8.62
N MET A 640 -4.85 19.99 7.84
CA MET A 640 -4.04 18.82 8.13
C MET A 640 -3.27 18.90 9.47
N CYS A 641 -3.11 20.09 10.04
CA CYS A 641 -2.45 20.34 11.32
C CYS A 641 -3.46 20.47 12.49
N GLY A 642 -4.75 20.25 12.26
CA GLY A 642 -5.80 20.35 13.27
C GLY A 642 -6.31 21.78 13.53
N GLN A 643 -5.93 22.77 12.71
CA GLN A 643 -6.40 24.13 12.83
C GLN A 643 -7.71 24.34 12.09
N LYS A 644 -8.61 25.14 12.70
CA LYS A 644 -9.91 25.45 12.06
C LYS A 644 -9.74 26.42 10.90
N HIS A 645 -10.35 26.09 9.78
CA HIS A 645 -10.50 27.01 8.65
C HIS A 645 -11.47 28.16 8.99
N VAL A 646 -11.25 29.31 8.33
CA VAL A 646 -12.23 30.38 8.27
C VAL A 646 -13.35 30.03 7.28
N LEU A 647 -14.43 30.86 7.22
CA LEU A 647 -15.57 30.61 6.33
C LEU A 647 -15.20 30.49 4.84
N SER A 648 -14.20 31.22 4.39
CA SER A 648 -13.58 31.06 3.05
C SER A 648 -12.17 30.53 3.27
N PRO A 649 -11.95 29.20 3.25
CA PRO A 649 -10.67 28.62 3.54
C PRO A 649 -9.61 29.03 2.49
N LEU A 650 -8.36 29.10 2.89
CA LEU A 650 -7.28 29.17 1.90
C LEU A 650 -7.29 27.90 1.04
N PRO A 651 -6.98 28.01 -0.27
CA PRO A 651 -6.69 26.82 -1.07
C PRO A 651 -5.53 26.02 -0.49
N GLY A 652 -5.62 24.69 -0.58
CA GLY A 652 -4.60 23.78 -0.06
C GLY A 652 -4.87 23.31 1.36
N PRO A 653 -3.95 22.51 1.93
CA PRO A 653 -4.19 21.74 3.15
C PRO A 653 -4.00 22.51 4.46
N PHE A 654 -3.67 23.80 4.44
CA PHE A 654 -3.36 24.61 5.61
C PHE A 654 -4.36 25.75 5.82
N ALA A 655 -4.75 25.97 7.05
CA ALA A 655 -5.63 27.08 7.44
C ALA A 655 -4.93 28.44 7.46
N ALA A 656 -3.60 28.46 7.52
CA ALA A 656 -2.75 29.66 7.50
C ALA A 656 -1.57 29.46 6.55
N PRO A 657 -1.02 30.56 5.98
CA PRO A 657 0.18 30.49 5.16
C PRO A 657 1.37 29.81 5.88
N ILE A 658 2.09 28.97 5.14
CA ILE A 658 3.34 28.38 5.60
C ILE A 658 4.48 28.76 4.65
N SER A 659 5.71 28.81 5.14
CA SER A 659 6.94 28.95 4.32
C SER A 659 7.82 27.70 4.41
N GLU A 660 7.66 26.93 5.45
CA GLU A 660 8.42 25.70 5.72
C GLU A 660 7.53 24.70 6.45
N LEU A 661 7.70 23.41 6.12
CA LEU A 661 7.08 22.29 6.80
C LEU A 661 8.13 21.19 6.96
N HIS A 662 8.26 20.65 8.16
CA HIS A 662 9.08 19.47 8.43
C HIS A 662 8.21 18.22 8.38
N PHE A 663 8.74 17.18 7.73
CA PHE A 663 8.09 15.87 7.59
C PHE A 663 8.40 14.96 8.77
#